data_f5e410cfe07cb8d4c5f5e3c203781c68
#
_entry.id   f5e410cfe07cb8d4c5f5e3c203781c68
#
_cell.length_a   1.000
_cell.length_b   1.000
_cell.length_c   1.000
_cell.angle_alpha   90.00
_cell.angle_beta   90.00
_cell.angle_gamma   90.00
#
_symmetry.space_group_name_H-M   'P 1'
#
loop_
_entity.id
_entity.type
_entity.pdbx_description
1 polymer ?
#
loop_
_entity_poly.entity_id
_entity_poly.type
_entity_poly.pdbx_seq_one_letter_code
_entity_poly.pdbx_strand_id
1 'polypeptide(L)'
;MVAGLGGYLIASAFLSFMTPSKTEKGYIGPSEIKIEDGVMTPETLLAFGRISDPQVSPDGQKVLYGVSYTDIAKNRSCRNLFLSNIDGTELRQITRYASSVSCARWAPDGKSIYFIQDGQIWKAPLGGKTLGARRQISNVPSGISDFKLSPSADRILYISTVPGPVKTPTDVDPALDKAQAYITEDLMYRHWDHWVTETPRTYIAPIAHIDPEHSTDILGSEPYELPTEPFGGAEQLDWSPDGKLIAYSCRKRTGKEYAFSTNCGIYIYDTASGTTIPVKTDGGYDTDPVWNEDGTRLAWISMERDGYEADRQRILLADISTLNGLPTVQSIKELTANFDNDANSLVWHGDEIYFSSMRPTGTQAILKTDMQGRISQLTNKDWAYDFFSPWYIQNAENGAVDIYTTYYCLNFPVELVKVSVNGDASLDFKQISHENEHILKQLDTPTSESIHLKTVDGQQMQCWMLYPPHFDPSKKYPAIEIVLGGPQGTNSQDFSYRWCYRLMAQQGYIVMMPNRRGTTAFGQEWKEQISGDYPGLNMQDYLTAGRYVKSLPYVDKLACVGASYGGYSVYMLEGLHGDLYDCFIAHAGIFNERQMWFTTEEMWFANWDNGGLTQFAYTPGEVGPRGDGITFGGMQQAGAPYASTPKAVRHYAESPDMKVTNWHTPILCFHGMMDFRIPYEQGLAAFNAAQMMGVPSKLVIFPEENHWIIRPQNSLLWHKEFYSWLDKWCK
;
A
#
# COMPACT_ATOMS: atom_id res chain seq x y z
N MET A 1 -22.84 3.71 -64.48
CA MET A 1 -21.48 3.44 -63.93
C MET A 1 -21.20 4.39 -62.75
N VAL A 2 -21.96 4.29 -61.65
CA VAL A 2 -21.72 5.08 -60.43
C VAL A 2 -21.96 4.25 -59.13
N ALA A 3 -21.98 2.93 -59.27
CA ALA A 3 -22.21 2.01 -58.12
C ALA A 3 -20.96 1.29 -57.59
N GLY A 4 -19.75 1.62 -58.05
CA GLY A 4 -18.51 0.88 -57.74
C GLY A 4 -17.54 1.57 -56.79
N LEU A 5 -17.68 2.86 -56.48
CA LEU A 5 -16.72 3.65 -55.68
C LEU A 5 -17.09 3.80 -54.20
N GLY A 6 -18.37 3.59 -53.87
CA GLY A 6 -18.82 3.68 -52.46
C GLY A 6 -18.49 2.47 -51.58
N GLY A 7 -18.36 1.28 -52.17
CA GLY A 7 -18.09 0.04 -51.45
C GLY A 7 -16.62 -0.10 -51.02
N TYR A 8 -15.68 0.46 -51.76
CA TYR A 8 -14.25 0.39 -51.46
C TYR A 8 -13.83 1.34 -50.32
N LEU A 9 -14.47 2.49 -50.16
CA LEU A 9 -14.20 3.45 -49.08
C LEU A 9 -14.72 2.96 -47.72
N ILE A 10 -15.84 2.25 -47.72
CA ILE A 10 -16.39 1.68 -46.45
C ILE A 10 -15.56 0.46 -46.02
N ALA A 11 -15.07 -0.39 -46.93
CA ALA A 11 -14.22 -1.51 -46.62
C ALA A 11 -12.83 -1.09 -46.14
N SER A 12 -12.25 -0.01 -46.69
CA SER A 12 -10.96 0.52 -46.22
C SER A 12 -11.06 1.22 -44.86
N ALA A 13 -12.19 1.88 -44.57
CA ALA A 13 -12.43 2.45 -43.24
C ALA A 13 -12.62 1.36 -42.17
N PHE A 14 -13.32 0.28 -42.48
CA PHE A 14 -13.47 -0.84 -41.53
C PHE A 14 -12.15 -1.62 -41.30
N LEU A 15 -11.32 -1.79 -42.33
CA LEU A 15 -10.01 -2.42 -42.20
C LEU A 15 -9.00 -1.55 -41.43
N SER A 16 -9.15 -0.22 -41.44
CA SER A 16 -8.31 0.69 -40.64
C SER A 16 -8.57 0.61 -39.13
N PHE A 17 -9.77 0.20 -38.70
CA PHE A 17 -10.14 0.00 -37.29
C PHE A 17 -9.66 -1.34 -36.70
N MET A 18 -9.20 -2.27 -37.53
CA MET A 18 -8.78 -3.62 -37.11
C MET A 18 -7.27 -3.86 -37.16
N THR A 19 -6.44 -2.86 -37.41
CA THR A 19 -5.00 -3.02 -37.32
C THR A 19 -4.57 -3.19 -35.87
N PRO A 20 -3.72 -4.21 -35.56
CA PRO A 20 -3.14 -4.36 -34.22
C PRO A 20 -2.49 -3.05 -33.79
N SER A 21 -2.62 -2.67 -32.50
CA SER A 21 -1.90 -1.51 -31.98
C SER A 21 -0.43 -1.69 -32.30
N LYS A 22 0.10 -0.82 -33.17
CA LYS A 22 1.53 -0.86 -33.52
C LYS A 22 2.33 -0.66 -32.25
N THR A 23 3.39 -1.46 -32.10
CA THR A 23 4.40 -1.22 -31.05
C THR A 23 4.97 0.18 -31.25
N GLU A 24 4.77 1.06 -30.26
CA GLU A 24 5.29 2.42 -30.29
C GLU A 24 6.79 2.43 -30.07
N LYS A 25 7.48 3.42 -30.69
CA LYS A 25 8.90 3.62 -30.44
C LYS A 25 9.11 4.02 -28.98
N GLY A 26 9.88 3.21 -28.24
CA GLY A 26 10.12 3.42 -26.82
C GLY A 26 9.29 2.52 -25.89
N TYR A 27 8.46 1.64 -26.45
CA TYR A 27 7.80 0.57 -25.69
C TYR A 27 8.81 -0.24 -24.90
N ILE A 28 8.41 -0.63 -23.68
CA ILE A 28 9.15 -1.53 -22.79
C ILE A 28 8.34 -2.79 -22.61
N GLY A 29 8.89 -3.92 -22.99
CA GLY A 29 8.26 -5.25 -22.90
C GLY A 29 8.90 -6.15 -21.87
N PRO A 30 8.50 -7.45 -21.84
CA PRO A 30 9.06 -8.43 -20.93
C PRO A 30 10.56 -8.59 -21.13
N SER A 31 11.26 -8.89 -20.04
CA SER A 31 12.70 -9.15 -20.04
C SER A 31 12.99 -10.54 -20.62
N GLU A 32 14.03 -10.63 -21.43
CA GLU A 32 14.59 -11.90 -21.95
C GLU A 32 15.87 -12.32 -21.17
N ILE A 33 15.96 -11.93 -19.89
CA ILE A 33 17.13 -12.23 -19.06
C ILE A 33 17.45 -13.74 -19.07
N LYS A 34 18.75 -14.05 -19.15
CA LYS A 34 19.26 -15.42 -19.07
C LYS A 34 20.03 -15.59 -17.77
N ILE A 35 19.73 -16.66 -17.02
CA ILE A 35 20.31 -17.00 -15.73
C ILE A 35 20.90 -18.40 -15.87
N GLU A 36 22.22 -18.54 -15.78
CA GLU A 36 22.92 -19.79 -16.04
C GLU A 36 23.22 -20.59 -14.75
N ASP A 37 23.31 -19.89 -13.62
CA ASP A 37 23.73 -20.45 -12.35
C ASP A 37 22.59 -20.66 -11.33
N GLY A 38 21.37 -20.39 -11.71
CA GLY A 38 20.20 -20.49 -10.83
C GLY A 38 20.07 -19.39 -9.78
N VAL A 39 20.98 -18.40 -9.78
CA VAL A 39 21.07 -17.37 -8.75
C VAL A 39 20.31 -16.10 -9.17
N MET A 40 19.43 -15.64 -8.31
CA MET A 40 18.73 -14.37 -8.47
C MET A 40 19.66 -13.21 -8.14
N THR A 41 19.70 -12.21 -9.00
CA THR A 41 20.44 -10.95 -8.81
C THR A 41 19.49 -9.76 -8.68
N PRO A 42 19.96 -8.57 -8.25
CA PRO A 42 19.15 -7.35 -8.29
C PRO A 42 18.60 -7.01 -9.69
N GLU A 43 19.35 -7.29 -10.74
CA GLU A 43 18.90 -7.14 -12.13
C GLU A 43 17.75 -8.11 -12.45
N THR A 44 17.82 -9.34 -11.95
CA THR A 44 16.73 -10.33 -12.06
C THR A 44 15.46 -9.86 -11.36
N LEU A 45 15.59 -9.27 -10.17
CA LEU A 45 14.44 -8.71 -9.43
C LEU A 45 13.72 -7.62 -10.24
N LEU A 46 14.48 -6.76 -10.91
CA LEU A 46 13.92 -5.71 -11.75
C LEU A 46 13.38 -6.21 -13.10
N ALA A 47 13.74 -7.43 -13.50
CA ALA A 47 13.30 -8.05 -14.75
C ALA A 47 11.88 -8.65 -14.67
N PHE A 48 11.37 -8.91 -13.46
CA PHE A 48 10.01 -9.43 -13.29
C PHE A 48 8.95 -8.45 -13.78
N GLY A 49 7.96 -8.95 -14.53
CA GLY A 49 6.73 -8.24 -14.83
C GLY A 49 5.86 -8.10 -13.59
N ARG A 50 5.27 -6.93 -13.40
CA ARG A 50 4.45 -6.59 -12.21
C ARG A 50 2.99 -6.48 -12.59
N ILE A 51 2.21 -7.50 -12.26
CA ILE A 51 0.77 -7.56 -12.50
C ILE A 51 0.05 -6.61 -11.54
N SER A 52 -0.98 -5.91 -12.04
CA SER A 52 -1.81 -5.03 -11.22
C SER A 52 -3.19 -4.79 -11.85
N ASP A 53 -4.16 -4.37 -11.03
CA ASP A 53 -5.48 -3.86 -11.40
C ASP A 53 -6.27 -4.82 -12.33
N PRO A 54 -6.55 -6.07 -11.90
CA PRO A 54 -7.38 -6.99 -12.68
C PRO A 54 -8.84 -6.56 -12.68
N GLN A 55 -9.47 -6.60 -13.86
CA GLN A 55 -10.85 -6.20 -14.09
C GLN A 55 -11.58 -7.28 -14.89
N VAL A 56 -12.66 -7.83 -14.33
CA VAL A 56 -13.51 -8.78 -15.03
C VAL A 56 -14.41 -8.07 -16.05
N SER A 57 -14.65 -8.70 -17.19
CA SER A 57 -15.60 -8.19 -18.18
C SER A 57 -17.05 -8.27 -17.67
N PRO A 58 -17.97 -7.43 -18.15
CA PRO A 58 -19.37 -7.45 -17.71
C PRO A 58 -20.08 -8.78 -17.86
N ASP A 59 -19.66 -9.62 -18.78
CA ASP A 59 -20.19 -10.98 -18.99
C ASP A 59 -19.49 -12.05 -18.13
N GLY A 60 -18.51 -11.68 -17.31
CA GLY A 60 -17.76 -12.60 -16.44
C GLY A 60 -16.79 -13.53 -17.16
N GLN A 61 -16.56 -13.36 -18.50
CA GLN A 61 -15.82 -14.31 -19.30
C GLN A 61 -14.34 -13.97 -19.52
N LYS A 62 -13.96 -12.72 -19.26
CA LYS A 62 -12.61 -12.21 -19.52
C LYS A 62 -12.04 -11.45 -18.34
N VAL A 63 -10.72 -11.43 -18.25
CA VAL A 63 -9.98 -10.56 -17.31
C VAL A 63 -9.03 -9.63 -18.08
N LEU A 64 -9.12 -8.34 -17.78
CA LEU A 64 -8.24 -7.27 -18.24
C LEU A 64 -7.33 -6.89 -17.08
N TYR A 65 -6.02 -6.81 -17.29
CA TYR A 65 -5.07 -6.40 -16.25
C TYR A 65 -3.87 -5.69 -16.86
N GLY A 66 -3.12 -4.99 -16.01
CA GLY A 66 -1.89 -4.33 -16.41
C GLY A 66 -0.65 -5.10 -16.00
N VAL A 67 0.40 -5.01 -16.82
CA VAL A 67 1.74 -5.47 -16.45
C VAL A 67 2.74 -4.34 -16.67
N SER A 68 3.54 -4.06 -15.65
CA SER A 68 4.65 -3.11 -15.73
C SER A 68 5.95 -3.85 -15.95
N TYR A 69 6.71 -3.43 -16.96
CA TYR A 69 8.06 -3.89 -17.22
C TYR A 69 9.07 -2.76 -17.04
N THR A 70 10.28 -3.10 -16.61
CA THR A 70 11.34 -2.17 -16.31
C THR A 70 12.46 -2.24 -17.33
N ASP A 71 12.93 -1.08 -17.80
CA ASP A 71 14.15 -0.92 -18.58
C ASP A 71 15.17 -0.15 -17.74
N ILE A 72 16.16 -0.86 -17.22
CA ILE A 72 17.19 -0.29 -16.34
C ILE A 72 18.01 0.77 -17.07
N ALA A 73 18.33 0.54 -18.36
CA ALA A 73 19.15 1.48 -19.15
C ALA A 73 18.40 2.81 -19.38
N LYS A 74 17.07 2.75 -19.58
CA LYS A 74 16.23 3.94 -19.70
C LYS A 74 15.80 4.51 -18.34
N ASN A 75 16.16 3.86 -17.24
CA ASN A 75 15.80 4.22 -15.87
C ASN A 75 14.30 4.46 -15.68
N ARG A 76 13.46 3.64 -16.28
CA ARG A 76 12.00 3.76 -16.15
C ARG A 76 11.27 2.43 -16.34
N SER A 77 10.06 2.38 -15.83
CA SER A 77 9.09 1.30 -16.07
C SER A 77 7.95 1.78 -16.97
N CYS A 78 7.29 0.87 -17.65
CA CYS A 78 6.13 1.16 -18.48
C CYS A 78 5.08 0.07 -18.30
N ARG A 79 3.84 0.47 -18.00
CA ARG A 79 2.69 -0.41 -17.82
C ARG A 79 1.87 -0.48 -19.10
N ASN A 80 1.55 -1.69 -19.53
CA ASN A 80 0.68 -1.97 -20.66
C ASN A 80 -0.38 -3.00 -20.30
N LEU A 81 -1.42 -3.14 -21.12
CA LEU A 81 -2.60 -3.94 -20.84
C LEU A 81 -2.54 -5.32 -21.49
N PHE A 82 -3.04 -6.29 -20.75
CA PHE A 82 -3.19 -7.69 -21.13
C PHE A 82 -4.65 -8.11 -20.97
N LEU A 83 -5.07 -9.07 -21.76
CA LEU A 83 -6.41 -9.64 -21.77
C LEU A 83 -6.31 -11.15 -21.91
N SER A 84 -7.06 -11.88 -21.11
CA SER A 84 -7.27 -13.32 -21.27
C SER A 84 -8.73 -13.69 -21.04
N ASN A 85 -9.11 -14.92 -21.35
CA ASN A 85 -10.31 -15.50 -20.79
C ASN A 85 -10.16 -15.61 -19.27
N ILE A 86 -11.28 -15.66 -18.56
CA ILE A 86 -11.30 -15.73 -17.08
C ILE A 86 -10.60 -17.01 -16.54
N ASP A 87 -10.45 -18.03 -17.38
CA ASP A 87 -9.74 -19.26 -17.05
C ASP A 87 -8.24 -19.24 -17.39
N GLY A 88 -7.71 -18.10 -17.85
CA GLY A 88 -6.32 -17.89 -18.26
C GLY A 88 -5.99 -18.26 -19.70
N THR A 89 -6.93 -18.84 -20.44
CA THR A 89 -6.72 -19.16 -21.86
C THR A 89 -6.77 -17.90 -22.75
N GLU A 90 -6.28 -18.00 -23.99
CA GLU A 90 -6.24 -16.90 -24.96
C GLU A 90 -5.55 -15.60 -24.46
N LEU A 91 -4.55 -15.76 -23.60
CA LEU A 91 -3.76 -14.63 -23.10
C LEU A 91 -3.13 -13.84 -24.26
N ARG A 92 -3.27 -12.52 -24.23
CA ARG A 92 -2.64 -11.61 -25.18
C ARG A 92 -2.39 -10.23 -24.62
N GLN A 93 -1.31 -9.61 -25.02
CA GLN A 93 -1.05 -8.20 -24.79
C GLN A 93 -1.84 -7.35 -25.78
N ILE A 94 -2.66 -6.42 -25.31
CA ILE A 94 -3.55 -5.61 -26.15
C ILE A 94 -3.06 -4.18 -26.37
N THR A 95 -2.10 -3.69 -25.57
CA THR A 95 -1.40 -2.40 -25.80
C THR A 95 0.10 -2.59 -25.82
N ARG A 96 0.81 -1.77 -26.63
CA ARG A 96 2.27 -1.68 -26.69
C ARG A 96 2.69 -0.22 -26.84
N TYR A 97 2.28 0.60 -25.86
CA TYR A 97 2.51 2.02 -25.85
C TYR A 97 3.83 2.37 -25.17
N ALA A 98 4.38 3.53 -25.53
CA ALA A 98 5.63 4.03 -24.96
C ALA A 98 5.43 4.69 -23.58
N SER A 99 4.24 5.21 -23.29
CA SER A 99 3.84 5.70 -21.97
C SER A 99 2.89 4.72 -21.29
N SER A 100 2.89 4.73 -19.96
CA SER A 100 2.09 3.81 -19.14
C SER A 100 0.59 4.03 -19.34
N VAL A 101 -0.15 2.93 -19.31
CA VAL A 101 -1.61 2.89 -19.26
C VAL A 101 -2.04 2.48 -17.85
N SER A 102 -2.93 3.23 -17.23
CA SER A 102 -3.46 2.94 -15.91
C SER A 102 -4.98 2.97 -15.89
N CYS A 103 -5.57 2.51 -14.78
CA CYS A 103 -7.01 2.62 -14.54
C CYS A 103 -7.88 2.08 -15.69
N ALA A 104 -7.56 0.90 -16.21
CA ALA A 104 -8.34 0.34 -17.32
C ALA A 104 -9.68 -0.21 -16.81
N ARG A 105 -10.80 0.22 -17.43
CA ARG A 105 -12.17 -0.14 -17.04
C ARG A 105 -12.98 -0.56 -18.25
N TRP A 106 -13.78 -1.60 -18.10
CA TRP A 106 -14.72 -2.04 -19.14
C TRP A 106 -15.87 -1.05 -19.32
N ALA A 107 -16.27 -0.85 -20.56
CA ALA A 107 -17.59 -0.31 -20.83
C ALA A 107 -18.66 -1.37 -20.47
N PRO A 108 -19.88 -0.96 -20.02
CA PRO A 108 -20.94 -1.90 -19.63
C PRO A 108 -21.34 -2.91 -20.72
N ASP A 109 -21.16 -2.55 -21.99
CA ASP A 109 -21.45 -3.43 -23.14
C ASP A 109 -20.34 -4.45 -23.42
N GLY A 110 -19.22 -4.43 -22.69
CA GLY A 110 -18.06 -5.30 -22.88
C GLY A 110 -17.31 -5.13 -24.21
N LYS A 111 -17.66 -4.10 -25.01
CA LYS A 111 -17.12 -3.91 -26.38
C LYS A 111 -16.03 -2.86 -26.47
N SER A 112 -15.80 -2.11 -25.42
CA SER A 112 -14.75 -1.10 -25.34
C SER A 112 -14.21 -1.01 -23.91
N ILE A 113 -13.02 -0.39 -23.80
CA ILE A 113 -12.40 -0.06 -22.51
C ILE A 113 -12.10 1.42 -22.44
N TYR A 114 -12.09 1.93 -21.22
CA TYR A 114 -11.62 3.25 -20.86
C TYR A 114 -10.33 3.09 -20.07
N PHE A 115 -9.39 4.02 -20.22
CA PHE A 115 -8.13 3.99 -19.47
C PHE A 115 -7.49 5.37 -19.41
N ILE A 116 -6.58 5.57 -18.47
CA ILE A 116 -5.77 6.78 -18.37
C ILE A 116 -4.45 6.56 -19.10
N GLN A 117 -4.05 7.54 -19.89
CA GLN A 117 -2.72 7.70 -20.46
C GLN A 117 -2.37 9.19 -20.55
N ASP A 118 -1.15 9.53 -20.11
CA ASP A 118 -0.65 10.91 -20.09
C ASP A 118 -1.63 11.90 -19.41
N GLY A 119 -2.21 11.49 -18.28
CA GLY A 119 -3.14 12.29 -17.48
C GLY A 119 -4.52 12.53 -18.12
N GLN A 120 -4.87 11.82 -19.18
CA GLN A 120 -6.17 11.95 -19.84
C GLN A 120 -6.85 10.60 -19.99
N ILE A 121 -8.19 10.63 -20.07
CA ILE A 121 -9.01 9.44 -20.30
C ILE A 121 -9.14 9.18 -21.79
N TRP A 122 -8.87 7.96 -22.17
CA TRP A 122 -9.01 7.44 -23.53
C TRP A 122 -10.06 6.34 -23.57
N LYS A 123 -10.74 6.23 -24.68
CA LYS A 123 -11.65 5.12 -24.97
C LYS A 123 -11.16 4.38 -26.22
N ALA A 124 -11.18 3.05 -26.19
CA ALA A 124 -10.83 2.24 -27.34
C ALA A 124 -11.77 1.01 -27.47
N PRO A 125 -12.24 0.68 -28.68
CA PRO A 125 -13.03 -0.50 -28.91
C PRO A 125 -12.16 -1.76 -28.78
N LEU A 126 -12.72 -2.80 -28.18
CA LEU A 126 -12.10 -4.10 -28.07
C LEU A 126 -12.65 -5.01 -29.15
N GLY A 127 -11.99 -5.05 -30.31
CA GLY A 127 -12.38 -5.85 -31.44
C GLY A 127 -11.62 -7.19 -31.47
N GLY A 128 -12.33 -8.33 -31.26
CA GLY A 128 -11.72 -9.66 -31.40
C GLY A 128 -10.43 -9.84 -30.59
N LYS A 129 -9.28 -9.93 -31.30
CA LYS A 129 -7.97 -10.22 -30.69
C LYS A 129 -7.15 -8.95 -30.32
N THR A 130 -7.58 -7.76 -30.69
CA THR A 130 -6.78 -6.52 -30.56
C THR A 130 -7.61 -5.35 -30.07
N LEU A 131 -6.93 -4.36 -29.47
CA LEU A 131 -7.51 -3.06 -29.16
C LEU A 131 -7.58 -2.22 -30.46
N GLY A 132 -8.73 -1.61 -30.72
CA GLY A 132 -8.89 -0.68 -31.84
C GLY A 132 -8.24 0.69 -31.60
N ALA A 133 -8.45 1.62 -32.53
CA ALA A 133 -7.90 2.96 -32.41
C ALA A 133 -8.48 3.67 -31.17
N ARG A 134 -7.58 4.14 -30.29
CA ARG A 134 -7.95 4.90 -29.10
C ARG A 134 -8.35 6.33 -29.45
N ARG A 135 -9.31 6.88 -28.73
CA ARG A 135 -9.73 8.26 -28.81
C ARG A 135 -9.67 8.89 -27.43
N GLN A 136 -9.03 10.03 -27.28
CA GLN A 136 -9.08 10.86 -26.08
C GLN A 136 -10.50 11.40 -25.90
N ILE A 137 -11.04 11.28 -24.69
CA ILE A 137 -12.42 11.71 -24.37
C ILE A 137 -12.46 12.74 -23.23
N SER A 138 -11.34 13.05 -22.62
CA SER A 138 -11.20 14.09 -21.59
C SER A 138 -10.29 15.22 -22.05
N ASN A 139 -10.49 16.41 -21.48
CA ASN A 139 -9.61 17.57 -21.65
C ASN A 139 -9.54 18.32 -20.30
N VAL A 140 -8.78 17.77 -19.35
CA VAL A 140 -8.59 18.34 -18.02
C VAL A 140 -7.14 18.82 -17.89
N PRO A 141 -6.89 20.14 -17.86
CA PRO A 141 -5.53 20.68 -17.90
C PRO A 141 -4.61 20.22 -16.75
N SER A 142 -5.15 20.07 -15.54
CA SER A 142 -4.41 19.54 -14.37
C SER A 142 -4.20 18.03 -14.41
N GLY A 143 -4.74 17.35 -15.44
CA GLY A 143 -4.68 15.90 -15.55
C GLY A 143 -5.70 15.16 -14.69
N ILE A 144 -5.82 13.86 -14.93
CA ILE A 144 -6.69 12.94 -14.21
C ILE A 144 -5.82 11.82 -13.65
N SER A 145 -5.89 11.59 -12.35
CA SER A 145 -5.12 10.54 -11.66
C SER A 145 -5.88 9.21 -11.58
N ASP A 146 -7.20 9.24 -11.41
CA ASP A 146 -8.06 8.07 -11.33
C ASP A 146 -9.50 8.38 -11.76
N PHE A 147 -10.32 7.36 -12.02
CA PHE A 147 -11.73 7.54 -12.37
C PHE A 147 -12.59 6.29 -12.08
N LYS A 148 -13.90 6.50 -11.92
CA LYS A 148 -14.93 5.45 -11.91
C LYS A 148 -16.08 5.79 -12.87
N LEU A 149 -16.46 4.84 -13.71
CA LEU A 149 -17.67 4.96 -14.54
C LEU A 149 -18.92 4.79 -13.69
N SER A 150 -19.99 5.54 -13.96
CA SER A 150 -21.31 5.21 -13.45
C SER A 150 -21.77 3.84 -14.01
N PRO A 151 -22.69 3.12 -13.36
CA PRO A 151 -23.12 1.80 -13.82
C PRO A 151 -23.60 1.76 -15.28
N SER A 152 -24.25 2.82 -15.75
CA SER A 152 -24.67 2.99 -17.16
C SER A 152 -23.58 3.57 -18.08
N ALA A 153 -22.44 4.01 -17.52
CA ALA A 153 -21.39 4.75 -18.21
C ALA A 153 -21.88 5.98 -18.99
N ASP A 154 -22.94 6.62 -18.53
CA ASP A 154 -23.39 7.93 -19.01
C ASP A 154 -22.67 9.09 -18.31
N ARG A 155 -22.14 8.82 -17.11
CA ARG A 155 -21.36 9.75 -16.29
C ARG A 155 -20.07 9.07 -15.77
N ILE A 156 -19.19 9.91 -15.28
CA ILE A 156 -17.91 9.50 -14.72
C ILE A 156 -17.60 10.31 -13.48
N LEU A 157 -17.03 9.64 -12.45
CA LEU A 157 -16.26 10.31 -11.41
C LEU A 157 -14.81 10.34 -11.86
N TYR A 158 -14.13 11.47 -11.73
CA TYR A 158 -12.70 11.56 -11.95
C TYR A 158 -12.01 12.40 -10.88
N ILE A 159 -10.76 12.06 -10.60
CA ILE A 159 -9.93 12.74 -9.61
C ILE A 159 -8.93 13.63 -10.36
N SER A 160 -8.87 14.88 -9.97
CA SER A 160 -7.93 15.87 -10.48
C SER A 160 -7.49 16.79 -9.34
N THR A 161 -6.60 17.75 -9.60
CA THR A 161 -6.07 18.64 -8.56
C THR A 161 -6.52 20.07 -8.73
N VAL A 162 -6.56 20.80 -7.61
CA VAL A 162 -6.73 22.24 -7.51
C VAL A 162 -5.57 22.83 -6.69
N PRO A 163 -5.33 24.16 -6.73
CA PRO A 163 -4.33 24.79 -5.86
C PRO A 163 -4.56 24.45 -4.39
N GLY A 164 -3.48 24.02 -3.71
CA GLY A 164 -3.48 23.63 -2.32
C GLY A 164 -3.20 24.78 -1.33
N PRO A 165 -3.05 24.46 -0.03
CA PRO A 165 -2.81 25.47 1.00
C PRO A 165 -1.39 26.06 0.98
N VAL A 166 -0.42 25.37 0.42
CA VAL A 166 0.96 25.86 0.30
C VAL A 166 1.08 26.76 -0.92
N LYS A 167 1.45 28.01 -0.72
CA LYS A 167 1.64 28.98 -1.79
C LYS A 167 3.05 28.92 -2.37
N THR A 168 3.15 29.29 -3.63
CA THR A 168 4.40 29.50 -4.37
C THR A 168 4.65 31.02 -4.57
N PRO A 169 5.83 31.45 -5.02
CA PRO A 169 6.10 32.88 -5.24
C PRO A 169 5.13 33.54 -6.21
N THR A 170 4.65 32.84 -7.22
CA THR A 170 3.68 33.38 -8.20
C THR A 170 2.28 33.60 -7.63
N ASP A 171 1.94 32.93 -6.52
CA ASP A 171 0.70 33.18 -5.79
C ASP A 171 0.76 34.49 -4.98
N VAL A 172 1.97 34.98 -4.69
CA VAL A 172 2.20 36.26 -4.01
C VAL A 172 2.30 37.41 -5.02
N ASP A 173 3.10 37.20 -6.07
CA ASP A 173 3.27 38.14 -7.18
C ASP A 173 3.58 37.36 -8.47
N PRO A 174 2.69 37.44 -9.49
CA PRO A 174 2.92 36.75 -10.76
C PRO A 174 4.25 37.09 -11.46
N ALA A 175 4.88 38.22 -11.13
CA ALA A 175 6.21 38.59 -11.65
C ALA A 175 7.35 37.81 -11.05
N LEU A 176 7.12 37.01 -10.00
CA LEU A 176 8.13 36.19 -9.31
C LEU A 176 8.21 34.75 -9.86
N ASP A 177 8.05 34.58 -11.16
CA ASP A 177 8.06 33.28 -11.85
C ASP A 177 9.41 32.54 -11.79
N LYS A 178 10.49 33.21 -11.41
CA LYS A 178 11.83 32.64 -11.24
C LYS A 178 12.24 32.42 -9.78
N ALA A 179 11.46 32.93 -8.84
CA ALA A 179 11.70 32.66 -7.42
C ALA A 179 11.29 31.23 -7.07
N GLN A 180 11.95 30.64 -6.08
CA GLN A 180 11.65 29.29 -5.57
C GLN A 180 11.45 29.38 -4.06
N ALA A 181 10.22 29.17 -3.62
CA ALA A 181 9.87 29.12 -2.22
C ALA A 181 8.58 28.34 -2.01
N TYR A 182 8.40 27.79 -0.82
CA TYR A 182 7.13 27.28 -0.31
C TYR A 182 6.71 28.16 0.87
N ILE A 183 5.46 28.62 0.88
CA ILE A 183 4.95 29.57 1.85
C ILE A 183 3.71 28.98 2.51
N THR A 184 3.76 28.82 3.83
CA THR A 184 2.63 28.31 4.62
C THR A 184 2.50 29.05 5.93
N GLU A 185 1.27 29.15 6.44
CA GLU A 185 0.93 29.73 7.75
C GLU A 185 0.24 28.70 8.67
N ASP A 186 0.05 27.46 8.19
CA ASP A 186 -0.59 26.38 8.95
C ASP A 186 0.09 25.04 8.72
N LEU A 187 -0.33 23.99 9.46
CA LEU A 187 0.15 22.62 9.33
C LEU A 187 -0.45 21.91 8.11
N MET A 188 0.00 20.66 7.90
CA MET A 188 -0.29 19.86 6.72
C MET A 188 0.18 20.51 5.44
N TYR A 189 1.42 20.99 5.47
CA TYR A 189 2.08 21.60 4.31
C TYR A 189 2.89 20.58 3.49
N ARG A 190 3.05 19.37 3.98
CA ARG A 190 3.72 18.24 3.29
C ARG A 190 2.93 16.95 3.43
N HIS A 191 3.01 16.11 2.42
CA HIS A 191 2.60 14.70 2.43
C HIS A 191 3.72 13.88 1.82
N TRP A 192 4.06 12.77 2.39
CA TRP A 192 4.97 11.74 1.88
C TRP A 192 6.28 12.26 1.27
N ASP A 193 6.24 12.84 0.06
CA ASP A 193 7.40 13.34 -0.73
C ASP A 193 7.16 14.69 -1.41
N HIS A 194 6.07 15.36 -1.13
CA HIS A 194 5.72 16.61 -1.78
C HIS A 194 5.16 17.67 -0.83
N TRP A 195 5.34 18.92 -1.21
CA TRP A 195 4.67 20.06 -0.60
C TRP A 195 3.25 20.17 -1.14
N VAL A 196 2.28 20.44 -0.28
CA VAL A 196 0.84 20.47 -0.63
C VAL A 196 0.51 21.76 -1.39
N THR A 197 1.12 21.92 -2.55
CA THR A 197 0.83 23.02 -3.50
C THR A 197 -0.42 22.74 -4.32
N GLU A 198 -0.85 21.49 -4.37
CA GLU A 198 -2.08 21.02 -4.99
C GLU A 198 -2.85 20.11 -4.05
N THR A 199 -4.17 20.06 -4.19
CA THR A 199 -5.07 19.23 -3.39
C THR A 199 -5.96 18.41 -4.33
N PRO A 200 -6.13 17.09 -4.12
CA PRO A 200 -7.00 16.27 -4.94
C PRO A 200 -8.48 16.62 -4.70
N ARG A 201 -9.25 16.62 -5.79
CA ARG A 201 -10.69 16.85 -5.81
C ARG A 201 -11.36 15.84 -6.72
N THR A 202 -12.57 15.45 -6.37
CA THR A 202 -13.38 14.51 -7.16
C THR A 202 -14.51 15.24 -7.87
N TYR A 203 -14.59 15.01 -9.16
CA TYR A 203 -15.56 15.62 -10.04
C TYR A 203 -16.49 14.59 -10.66
N ILE A 204 -17.76 14.97 -10.87
CA ILE A 204 -18.72 14.24 -11.69
C ILE A 204 -18.90 14.96 -13.02
N ALA A 205 -18.83 14.23 -14.13
CA ALA A 205 -19.01 14.76 -15.47
C ALA A 205 -19.84 13.83 -16.35
N PRO A 206 -20.59 14.35 -17.35
CA PRO A 206 -21.12 13.54 -18.43
C PRO A 206 -19.99 12.89 -19.23
N ILE A 207 -20.15 11.61 -19.61
CA ILE A 207 -19.12 10.89 -20.37
C ILE A 207 -18.80 11.53 -21.73
N ALA A 208 -19.72 12.32 -22.28
CA ALA A 208 -19.56 13.04 -23.53
C ALA A 208 -18.70 14.30 -23.42
N HIS A 209 -18.55 14.85 -22.20
CA HIS A 209 -17.91 16.15 -21.93
C HIS A 209 -17.16 16.06 -20.61
N ILE A 210 -15.93 15.51 -20.65
CA ILE A 210 -15.04 15.39 -19.47
C ILE A 210 -14.03 16.55 -19.55
N ASP A 211 -14.43 17.67 -19.02
CA ASP A 211 -13.66 18.91 -18.96
C ASP A 211 -14.16 19.80 -17.79
N PRO A 212 -13.40 20.81 -17.35
CA PRO A 212 -13.78 21.63 -16.18
C PRO A 212 -15.12 22.38 -16.34
N GLU A 213 -15.53 22.74 -17.58
CA GLU A 213 -16.75 23.50 -17.81
C GLU A 213 -18.03 22.67 -17.60
N HIS A 214 -17.95 21.36 -17.81
CA HIS A 214 -19.07 20.43 -17.69
C HIS A 214 -19.01 19.55 -16.45
N SER A 215 -18.05 19.80 -15.57
CA SER A 215 -17.82 19.00 -14.37
C SER A 215 -18.34 19.69 -13.11
N THR A 216 -18.85 18.90 -12.19
CA THR A 216 -19.28 19.35 -10.86
C THR A 216 -18.38 18.73 -9.80
N ASP A 217 -17.75 19.57 -8.97
CA ASP A 217 -17.02 19.14 -7.79
C ASP A 217 -18.02 18.65 -6.73
N ILE A 218 -17.89 17.40 -6.28
CA ILE A 218 -18.85 16.83 -5.32
C ILE A 218 -18.73 17.41 -3.91
N LEU A 219 -17.59 18.03 -3.55
CA LEU A 219 -17.44 18.78 -2.31
C LEU A 219 -17.89 20.25 -2.45
N GLY A 220 -18.11 20.75 -3.67
CA GLY A 220 -18.51 22.13 -3.91
C GLY A 220 -17.49 23.13 -3.37
N SER A 221 -17.89 23.99 -2.44
CA SER A 221 -17.03 25.00 -1.83
C SER A 221 -16.30 24.52 -0.56
N GLU A 222 -16.48 23.27 -0.13
CA GLU A 222 -15.77 22.72 1.03
C GLU A 222 -14.27 22.66 0.74
N PRO A 223 -13.40 23.06 1.71
CA PRO A 223 -11.96 23.19 1.48
C PRO A 223 -11.17 21.89 1.68
N TYR A 224 -11.82 20.73 1.60
CA TYR A 224 -11.23 19.45 1.94
C TYR A 224 -10.67 18.74 0.71
N GLU A 225 -9.78 17.80 0.93
CA GLU A 225 -9.28 16.89 -0.10
C GLU A 225 -10.22 15.71 -0.32
N LEU A 226 -10.26 15.20 -1.54
CA LEU A 226 -10.98 13.98 -1.88
C LEU A 226 -10.39 13.37 -3.18
N PRO A 227 -9.74 12.21 -3.09
CA PRO A 227 -9.51 11.32 -1.93
C PRO A 227 -8.56 11.88 -0.88
N THR A 228 -8.45 11.17 0.26
CA THR A 228 -7.58 11.55 1.38
C THR A 228 -6.11 11.22 1.06
N GLU A 229 -5.25 12.23 1.12
CA GLU A 229 -3.80 12.05 0.92
C GLU A 229 -3.12 11.32 2.12
N PRO A 230 -1.92 10.70 1.90
CA PRO A 230 -1.16 10.63 0.63
C PRO A 230 -1.50 9.41 -0.25
N PHE A 231 -2.28 8.46 0.19
CA PHE A 231 -2.46 7.17 -0.48
C PHE A 231 -3.89 6.89 -0.95
N GLY A 232 -4.83 7.76 -0.69
CA GLY A 232 -6.22 7.58 -1.11
C GLY A 232 -6.39 7.70 -2.62
N GLY A 233 -7.33 6.92 -3.17
CA GLY A 233 -7.68 6.88 -4.58
C GLY A 233 -9.18 6.64 -4.80
N ALA A 234 -9.54 6.13 -5.96
CA ALA A 234 -10.93 5.88 -6.32
C ALA A 234 -11.61 4.77 -5.46
N GLU A 235 -10.86 3.99 -4.70
CA GLU A 235 -11.42 3.04 -3.72
C GLU A 235 -12.22 3.74 -2.61
N GLN A 236 -11.92 5.01 -2.34
CA GLN A 236 -12.65 5.83 -1.37
C GLN A 236 -14.00 6.37 -1.88
N LEU A 237 -14.40 6.00 -3.09
CA LEU A 237 -15.63 6.42 -3.74
C LEU A 237 -16.37 5.21 -4.31
N ASP A 238 -17.70 5.17 -4.22
CA ASP A 238 -18.48 4.14 -4.88
C ASP A 238 -19.84 4.63 -5.37
N TRP A 239 -20.22 4.24 -6.60
CA TRP A 239 -21.53 4.50 -7.17
C TRP A 239 -22.57 3.54 -6.60
N SER A 240 -23.75 4.04 -6.25
CA SER A 240 -24.90 3.15 -6.07
C SER A 240 -25.23 2.43 -7.38
N PRO A 241 -25.80 1.19 -7.32
CA PRO A 241 -26.08 0.40 -8.53
C PRO A 241 -26.99 1.07 -9.55
N ASP A 242 -27.88 1.98 -9.09
CA ASP A 242 -28.76 2.77 -9.96
C ASP A 242 -28.10 4.07 -10.49
N GLY A 243 -26.87 4.34 -10.06
CA GLY A 243 -26.08 5.51 -10.47
C GLY A 243 -26.55 6.85 -9.91
N LYS A 244 -27.47 6.86 -8.92
CA LYS A 244 -28.01 8.12 -8.39
C LYS A 244 -27.23 8.66 -7.20
N LEU A 245 -26.57 7.79 -6.46
CA LEU A 245 -25.84 8.12 -5.24
C LEU A 245 -24.35 7.82 -5.40
N ILE A 246 -23.53 8.58 -4.69
CA ILE A 246 -22.10 8.34 -4.57
C ILE A 246 -21.77 8.27 -3.08
N ALA A 247 -21.32 7.12 -2.59
CA ALA A 247 -20.73 7.00 -1.27
C ALA A 247 -19.26 7.40 -1.34
N TYR A 248 -18.77 8.16 -0.37
CA TYR A 248 -17.38 8.57 -0.32
C TYR A 248 -16.86 8.73 1.10
N SER A 249 -15.54 8.54 1.25
CA SER A 249 -14.79 8.78 2.48
C SER A 249 -14.08 10.12 2.39
N CYS A 250 -14.16 10.95 3.43
CA CYS A 250 -13.50 12.24 3.43
C CYS A 250 -13.09 12.68 4.84
N ARG A 251 -11.86 13.18 4.98
CA ARG A 251 -11.37 13.85 6.18
C ARG A 251 -11.76 15.33 6.09
N LYS A 252 -12.90 15.69 6.71
CA LYS A 252 -13.38 17.08 6.72
C LYS A 252 -12.67 17.91 7.79
N ARG A 253 -11.36 18.04 7.65
CA ARG A 253 -10.46 18.83 8.50
C ARG A 253 -9.39 19.49 7.66
N THR A 254 -8.80 20.56 8.16
CA THR A 254 -7.69 21.29 7.53
C THR A 254 -6.66 21.72 8.57
N GLY A 255 -5.46 22.04 8.13
CA GLY A 255 -4.40 22.62 8.96
C GLY A 255 -4.08 21.80 10.21
N LYS A 256 -4.05 22.46 11.36
CA LYS A 256 -3.71 21.84 12.66
C LYS A 256 -4.67 20.74 13.06
N GLU A 257 -5.95 20.86 12.74
CA GLU A 257 -6.94 19.83 13.06
C GLU A 257 -6.68 18.55 12.26
N TYR A 258 -6.30 18.69 10.99
CA TYR A 258 -5.88 17.57 10.17
C TYR A 258 -4.62 16.90 10.73
N ALA A 259 -3.62 17.69 11.14
CA ALA A 259 -2.32 17.19 11.56
C ALA A 259 -2.37 16.22 12.76
N PHE A 260 -3.41 16.28 13.59
CA PHE A 260 -3.56 15.46 14.79
C PHE A 260 -4.73 14.48 14.74
N SER A 261 -5.38 14.31 13.60
CA SER A 261 -6.58 13.49 13.47
C SER A 261 -6.47 12.50 12.31
N THR A 262 -6.94 11.28 12.53
CA THR A 262 -7.20 10.30 11.46
C THR A 262 -8.68 10.23 11.10
N ASN A 263 -9.54 11.04 11.74
CA ASN A 263 -10.97 11.00 11.53
C ASN A 263 -11.36 11.27 10.07
N CYS A 264 -11.85 10.25 9.42
CA CYS A 264 -12.40 10.28 8.07
C CYS A 264 -13.83 9.78 8.16
N GLY A 265 -14.80 10.56 7.68
CA GLY A 265 -16.20 10.18 7.73
C GLY A 265 -16.71 9.57 6.42
N ILE A 266 -17.81 8.82 6.48
CA ILE A 266 -18.54 8.31 5.31
C ILE A 266 -19.73 9.20 5.02
N TYR A 267 -19.88 9.58 3.75
CA TYR A 267 -20.90 10.48 3.22
C TYR A 267 -21.56 9.87 1.99
N ILE A 268 -22.80 10.28 1.72
CA ILE A 268 -23.52 9.96 0.49
C ILE A 268 -23.90 11.28 -0.22
N TYR A 269 -23.43 11.41 -1.46
CA TYR A 269 -23.79 12.51 -2.35
C TYR A 269 -24.93 12.09 -3.27
N ASP A 270 -26.04 12.85 -3.26
CA ASP A 270 -27.16 12.68 -4.19
C ASP A 270 -26.91 13.49 -5.45
N THR A 271 -26.74 12.80 -6.57
CA THR A 271 -26.39 13.42 -7.86
C THR A 271 -27.52 14.29 -8.45
N ALA A 272 -28.78 14.08 -8.03
CA ALA A 272 -29.91 14.83 -8.53
C ALA A 272 -30.10 16.18 -7.81
N SER A 273 -29.93 16.17 -6.49
CA SER A 273 -30.10 17.41 -5.69
C SER A 273 -28.78 18.13 -5.41
N GLY A 274 -27.63 17.48 -5.60
CA GLY A 274 -26.32 17.99 -5.18
C GLY A 274 -26.13 18.02 -3.66
N THR A 275 -26.97 17.30 -2.91
CA THR A 275 -26.94 17.28 -1.44
C THR A 275 -26.05 16.15 -0.92
N THR A 276 -25.23 16.46 0.07
CA THR A 276 -24.43 15.46 0.81
C THR A 276 -25.09 15.14 2.14
N ILE A 277 -25.17 13.83 2.46
CA ILE A 277 -25.75 13.31 3.69
C ILE A 277 -24.65 12.55 4.45
N PRO A 278 -24.44 12.87 5.76
CA PRO A 278 -23.48 12.10 6.58
C PRO A 278 -24.04 10.72 6.91
N VAL A 279 -23.22 9.69 6.80
CA VAL A 279 -23.52 8.32 7.26
C VAL A 279 -22.89 8.09 8.62
N LYS A 280 -21.58 8.30 8.75
CA LYS A 280 -20.84 8.24 10.00
C LYS A 280 -19.68 9.25 9.93
N THR A 281 -19.56 10.10 10.95
CA THR A 281 -18.61 11.22 10.95
C THR A 281 -17.76 11.32 12.22
N ASP A 282 -18.01 10.45 13.19
CA ASP A 282 -17.28 10.36 14.45
C ASP A 282 -16.29 9.18 14.44
N GLY A 283 -15.36 9.16 15.36
CA GLY A 283 -14.38 8.09 15.57
C GLY A 283 -13.10 8.29 14.78
N GLY A 284 -12.49 7.19 14.37
CA GLY A 284 -11.21 7.17 13.65
C GLY A 284 -11.37 7.22 12.14
N TYR A 285 -10.66 6.34 11.45
CA TYR A 285 -10.59 6.31 10.00
C TYR A 285 -11.65 5.40 9.40
N ASP A 286 -12.68 5.99 8.78
CA ASP A 286 -13.70 5.29 7.99
C ASP A 286 -13.38 5.44 6.51
N THR A 287 -13.28 4.31 5.76
CA THR A 287 -12.80 4.32 4.36
C THR A 287 -13.42 3.20 3.52
N ASP A 288 -13.22 3.27 2.20
CA ASP A 288 -13.55 2.24 1.22
C ASP A 288 -15.02 1.79 1.27
N PRO A 289 -15.98 2.74 1.12
CA PRO A 289 -17.39 2.40 1.11
C PRO A 289 -17.75 1.59 -0.13
N VAL A 290 -18.56 0.55 0.05
CA VAL A 290 -19.05 -0.30 -1.04
C VAL A 290 -20.55 -0.56 -0.90
N TRP A 291 -21.32 -0.30 -1.97
CA TRP A 291 -22.74 -0.59 -2.03
C TRP A 291 -22.98 -2.08 -2.31
N ASN A 292 -24.07 -2.60 -1.73
CA ASN A 292 -24.59 -3.89 -2.16
C ASN A 292 -25.31 -3.79 -3.52
N GLU A 293 -25.64 -4.93 -4.11
CA GLU A 293 -26.17 -5.02 -5.49
C GLU A 293 -27.52 -4.30 -5.70
N ASP A 294 -28.35 -4.15 -4.67
CA ASP A 294 -29.65 -3.47 -4.75
C ASP A 294 -29.64 -2.00 -4.28
N GLY A 295 -28.50 -1.52 -3.77
CA GLY A 295 -28.34 -0.14 -3.29
C GLY A 295 -29.04 0.18 -1.98
N THR A 296 -29.46 -0.84 -1.21
CA THR A 296 -30.15 -0.66 0.08
C THR A 296 -29.21 -0.74 1.28
N ARG A 297 -27.96 -1.15 1.06
CA ARG A 297 -26.94 -1.29 2.11
C ARG A 297 -25.61 -0.74 1.67
N LEU A 298 -24.88 -0.16 2.63
CA LEU A 298 -23.53 0.35 2.44
C LEU A 298 -22.62 -0.26 3.50
N ALA A 299 -21.52 -0.90 3.08
CA ALA A 299 -20.49 -1.40 3.98
C ALA A 299 -19.20 -0.60 3.79
N TRP A 300 -18.37 -0.50 4.83
CA TRP A 300 -17.06 0.16 4.78
C TRP A 300 -16.11 -0.36 5.85
N ILE A 301 -14.83 -0.05 5.71
CA ILE A 301 -13.81 -0.29 6.73
C ILE A 301 -13.82 0.87 7.73
N SER A 302 -13.79 0.55 9.02
CA SER A 302 -13.87 1.53 10.10
C SER A 302 -12.84 1.27 11.20
N MET A 303 -12.12 2.29 11.61
CA MET A 303 -11.35 2.32 12.85
C MET A 303 -12.09 3.15 13.91
N GLU A 304 -11.92 2.80 15.17
CA GLU A 304 -12.71 3.41 16.26
C GLU A 304 -12.09 4.70 16.78
N ARG A 305 -10.75 4.71 16.93
CA ARG A 305 -10.06 5.76 17.69
C ARG A 305 -9.43 6.81 16.78
N ASP A 306 -9.81 8.05 16.94
CA ASP A 306 -9.20 9.18 16.23
C ASP A 306 -7.72 9.35 16.62
N GLY A 307 -6.85 9.57 15.64
CA GLY A 307 -5.40 9.71 15.79
C GLY A 307 -4.63 8.39 15.82
N TYR A 308 -5.29 7.25 15.92
CA TYR A 308 -4.64 5.93 15.92
C TYR A 308 -4.70 5.25 14.56
N GLU A 309 -3.65 5.37 13.78
CA GLU A 309 -3.57 4.82 12.43
C GLU A 309 -3.49 3.29 12.39
N ALA A 310 -3.06 2.64 13.47
CA ALA A 310 -2.99 1.19 13.58
C ALA A 310 -4.16 0.57 14.37
N ASP A 311 -5.28 1.27 14.50
CA ASP A 311 -6.47 0.73 15.15
C ASP A 311 -7.05 -0.46 14.37
N ARG A 312 -7.89 -1.26 15.03
CA ARG A 312 -8.52 -2.43 14.41
C ARG A 312 -9.45 -2.00 13.28
N GLN A 313 -9.23 -2.55 12.10
CA GLN A 313 -10.07 -2.34 10.92
C GLN A 313 -11.30 -3.25 10.98
N ARG A 314 -12.46 -2.64 11.20
CA ARG A 314 -13.75 -3.30 11.36
C ARG A 314 -14.57 -3.17 10.07
N ILE A 315 -15.51 -4.08 9.86
CA ILE A 315 -16.54 -3.92 8.83
C ILE A 315 -17.79 -3.35 9.48
N LEU A 316 -18.17 -2.14 9.10
CA LEU A 316 -19.45 -1.55 9.44
C LEU A 316 -20.42 -1.67 8.27
N LEU A 317 -21.71 -1.81 8.60
CA LEU A 317 -22.82 -1.94 7.66
C LEU A 317 -23.93 -0.99 8.03
N ALA A 318 -24.38 -0.16 7.08
CA ALA A 318 -25.55 0.69 7.19
C ALA A 318 -26.70 0.18 6.31
N ASP A 319 -27.92 0.18 6.85
CA ASP A 319 -29.13 0.07 6.05
C ASP A 319 -29.54 1.47 5.57
N ILE A 320 -29.76 1.62 4.27
CA ILE A 320 -30.07 2.89 3.60
C ILE A 320 -31.48 2.79 3.02
N SER A 321 -32.31 3.79 3.28
CA SER A 321 -33.63 3.95 2.67
C SER A 321 -33.76 5.34 2.05
N THR A 322 -34.89 5.60 1.38
CA THR A 322 -35.22 6.92 0.86
C THR A 322 -36.37 7.51 1.64
N LEU A 323 -36.20 8.70 2.20
CA LEU A 323 -37.25 9.46 2.88
C LEU A 323 -37.34 10.86 2.26
N ASN A 324 -38.51 11.25 1.80
CA ASN A 324 -38.73 12.53 1.14
C ASN A 324 -37.82 12.79 -0.07
N GLY A 325 -37.44 11.73 -0.79
CA GLY A 325 -36.57 11.82 -1.97
C GLY A 325 -35.07 11.85 -1.66
N LEU A 326 -34.66 11.82 -0.40
CA LEU A 326 -33.26 11.82 0.01
C LEU A 326 -32.86 10.49 0.67
N PRO A 327 -31.60 10.04 0.50
CA PRO A 327 -31.09 8.87 1.21
C PRO A 327 -31.09 9.12 2.73
N THR A 328 -31.42 8.10 3.50
CA THR A 328 -31.53 8.18 4.95
C THR A 328 -30.94 6.90 5.57
N VAL A 329 -30.03 7.09 6.53
CA VAL A 329 -29.44 5.99 7.31
C VAL A 329 -30.46 5.50 8.35
N GLN A 330 -30.80 4.22 8.29
CA GLN A 330 -31.76 3.60 9.22
C GLN A 330 -31.07 2.97 10.42
N SER A 331 -29.96 2.31 10.18
CA SER A 331 -29.18 1.63 11.22
C SER A 331 -27.72 1.51 10.80
N ILE A 332 -26.82 1.39 11.78
CA ILE A 332 -25.41 1.03 11.57
C ILE A 332 -25.08 -0.10 12.55
N LYS A 333 -24.43 -1.14 12.06
CA LYS A 333 -23.93 -2.26 12.88
C LYS A 333 -22.55 -2.71 12.48
N GLU A 334 -21.81 -3.30 13.43
CA GLU A 334 -20.52 -3.92 13.18
C GLU A 334 -20.69 -5.41 12.84
N LEU A 335 -20.13 -5.86 11.70
CA LEU A 335 -20.15 -7.28 11.31
C LEU A 335 -18.96 -8.07 11.87
N THR A 336 -17.92 -7.39 12.34
CA THR A 336 -16.68 -7.98 12.83
C THR A 336 -16.48 -7.86 14.33
N ALA A 337 -17.54 -7.63 15.11
CA ALA A 337 -17.48 -7.41 16.56
C ALA A 337 -16.75 -8.53 17.34
N ASN A 338 -16.84 -9.78 16.85
CA ASN A 338 -16.18 -10.94 17.45
C ASN A 338 -14.92 -11.39 16.68
N PHE A 339 -14.32 -10.50 15.90
CA PHE A 339 -13.16 -10.79 15.08
C PHE A 339 -11.97 -9.92 15.50
N ASP A 340 -10.98 -10.53 16.13
CA ASP A 340 -9.82 -9.85 16.73
C ASP A 340 -8.66 -9.70 15.73
N ASN A 341 -8.96 -9.24 14.49
CA ASN A 341 -7.98 -8.89 13.48
C ASN A 341 -8.54 -7.83 12.52
N ASP A 342 -7.69 -7.32 11.65
CA ASP A 342 -8.04 -6.32 10.65
C ASP A 342 -8.76 -6.96 9.47
N ALA A 343 -9.82 -6.31 8.98
CA ALA A 343 -10.51 -6.64 7.74
C ALA A 343 -10.16 -5.62 6.65
N ASN A 344 -9.87 -6.10 5.44
CA ASN A 344 -9.48 -5.26 4.31
C ASN A 344 -10.17 -5.71 3.02
N SER A 345 -10.27 -4.81 2.04
CA SER A 345 -10.65 -5.13 0.66
C SER A 345 -12.00 -5.83 0.55
N LEU A 346 -13.07 -5.09 0.83
CA LEU A 346 -14.44 -5.62 0.83
C LEU A 346 -14.97 -5.89 -0.58
N VAL A 347 -15.58 -7.05 -0.78
CA VAL A 347 -16.32 -7.41 -2.00
C VAL A 347 -17.66 -8.02 -1.63
N TRP A 348 -18.76 -7.43 -2.11
CA TRP A 348 -20.09 -7.99 -1.99
C TRP A 348 -20.32 -9.17 -2.94
N HIS A 349 -21.00 -10.20 -2.46
CA HIS A 349 -21.56 -11.25 -3.31
C HIS A 349 -22.84 -11.80 -2.65
N GLY A 350 -24.00 -11.45 -3.21
CA GLY A 350 -25.29 -11.73 -2.59
C GLY A 350 -25.43 -11.11 -1.19
N ASP A 351 -25.77 -11.92 -0.20
CA ASP A 351 -25.90 -11.53 1.22
C ASP A 351 -24.61 -11.78 2.03
N GLU A 352 -23.46 -11.84 1.38
CA GLU A 352 -22.17 -12.05 2.03
C GLU A 352 -21.17 -10.99 1.62
N ILE A 353 -20.25 -10.64 2.52
CA ILE A 353 -19.10 -9.77 2.25
C ILE A 353 -17.84 -10.61 2.37
N TYR A 354 -17.05 -10.64 1.29
CA TYR A 354 -15.72 -11.25 1.25
C TYR A 354 -14.68 -10.20 1.55
N PHE A 355 -13.66 -10.57 2.30
CA PHE A 355 -12.60 -9.66 2.71
C PHE A 355 -11.28 -10.40 2.91
N SER A 356 -10.17 -9.67 2.93
CA SER A 356 -8.87 -10.21 3.28
C SER A 356 -8.48 -9.84 4.71
N SER A 357 -7.68 -10.70 5.35
CA SER A 357 -7.15 -10.46 6.69
C SER A 357 -5.84 -11.22 6.92
N MET A 358 -4.89 -10.57 7.57
CA MET A 358 -3.71 -11.25 8.12
C MET A 358 -4.13 -12.18 9.25
N ARG A 359 -3.58 -13.41 9.27
CA ARG A 359 -3.94 -14.45 10.24
C ARG A 359 -2.75 -14.82 11.14
N PRO A 360 -2.99 -15.43 12.31
CA PRO A 360 -1.94 -15.86 13.23
C PRO A 360 -0.92 -16.86 12.66
N THR A 361 -1.15 -17.35 11.45
CA THR A 361 -0.18 -18.10 10.66
C THR A 361 0.95 -17.24 10.08
N GLY A 362 0.85 -15.90 10.18
CA GLY A 362 1.73 -14.96 9.51
C GLY A 362 1.48 -14.88 7.99
N THR A 363 0.25 -15.17 7.55
CA THR A 363 -0.15 -15.10 6.13
C THR A 363 -1.49 -14.44 5.96
N GLN A 364 -1.73 -13.86 4.81
CA GLN A 364 -2.98 -13.21 4.46
C GLN A 364 -3.98 -14.21 3.85
N ALA A 365 -5.19 -14.23 4.38
CA ALA A 365 -6.27 -15.13 3.95
C ALA A 365 -7.47 -14.35 3.43
N ILE A 366 -8.30 -15.03 2.63
CA ILE A 366 -9.64 -14.57 2.28
C ILE A 366 -10.64 -15.18 3.25
N LEU A 367 -11.51 -14.33 3.77
CA LEU A 367 -12.60 -14.67 4.66
C LEU A 367 -13.91 -14.14 4.08
N LYS A 368 -15.03 -14.59 4.65
CA LYS A 368 -16.35 -13.99 4.42
C LYS A 368 -17.10 -13.80 5.71
N THR A 369 -18.01 -12.84 5.71
CA THR A 369 -19.00 -12.63 6.76
C THR A 369 -20.39 -12.56 6.16
N ASP A 370 -21.38 -13.12 6.85
CA ASP A 370 -22.79 -12.89 6.51
C ASP A 370 -23.35 -11.63 7.20
N MET A 371 -24.61 -11.34 6.94
CA MET A 371 -25.28 -10.18 7.52
C MET A 371 -25.54 -10.29 9.04
N GLN A 372 -25.26 -11.42 9.65
CA GLN A 372 -25.34 -11.65 11.11
C GLN A 372 -23.95 -11.58 11.77
N GLY A 373 -22.87 -11.33 11.01
CA GLY A 373 -21.50 -11.26 11.51
C GLY A 373 -20.86 -12.63 11.78
N ARG A 374 -21.37 -13.69 11.14
CA ARG A 374 -20.74 -15.02 11.19
C ARG A 374 -19.61 -15.09 10.18
N ILE A 375 -18.38 -15.19 10.68
CA ILE A 375 -17.17 -15.15 9.88
C ILE A 375 -16.64 -16.55 9.60
N SER A 376 -16.24 -16.81 8.37
CA SER A 376 -15.59 -18.05 7.92
C SER A 376 -14.31 -17.75 7.15
N GLN A 377 -13.20 -18.39 7.55
CA GLN A 377 -11.95 -18.34 6.77
C GLN A 377 -12.03 -19.35 5.62
N LEU A 378 -11.76 -18.87 4.41
CA LEU A 378 -11.87 -19.66 3.17
C LEU A 378 -10.52 -20.20 2.70
N THR A 379 -9.45 -19.42 2.79
CA THR A 379 -8.10 -19.80 2.32
C THR A 379 -7.09 -19.86 3.46
N ASN A 380 -5.86 -20.30 3.16
CA ASN A 380 -4.69 -20.28 4.06
C ASN A 380 -4.85 -21.02 5.39
N LYS A 381 -5.42 -22.20 5.34
CA LYS A 381 -5.35 -23.11 6.48
C LYS A 381 -3.93 -23.66 6.67
N ASP A 382 -3.11 -23.63 5.60
CA ASP A 382 -1.78 -24.26 5.51
C ASP A 382 -0.62 -23.28 5.31
N TRP A 383 -0.82 -21.96 5.46
CA TRP A 383 0.18 -20.87 5.41
C TRP A 383 1.11 -20.85 4.16
N ALA A 384 0.70 -21.44 3.05
CA ALA A 384 1.56 -21.58 1.87
C ALA A 384 1.72 -20.28 1.05
N TYR A 385 0.72 -19.40 1.06
CA TYR A 385 0.66 -18.21 0.22
C TYR A 385 0.01 -17.04 0.95
N ASP A 386 0.25 -15.82 0.47
CA ASP A 386 -0.58 -14.66 0.76
C ASP A 386 -1.62 -14.49 -0.35
N PHE A 387 -2.89 -14.52 0.03
CA PHE A 387 -4.00 -14.19 -0.85
C PHE A 387 -4.39 -12.75 -0.60
N PHE A 388 -4.26 -11.94 -1.63
CA PHE A 388 -4.59 -10.52 -1.56
C PHE A 388 -6.08 -10.27 -1.74
N SER A 389 -6.45 -9.10 -2.22
CA SER A 389 -7.84 -8.71 -2.39
C SER A 389 -8.56 -9.62 -3.39
N PRO A 390 -9.69 -10.22 -3.03
CA PRO A 390 -10.60 -10.76 -4.03
C PRO A 390 -11.09 -9.61 -4.93
N TRP A 391 -11.13 -9.83 -6.24
CA TRP A 391 -11.59 -8.80 -7.19
C TRP A 391 -12.82 -9.22 -7.99
N TYR A 392 -13.18 -10.51 -7.93
CA TYR A 392 -14.42 -11.01 -8.52
C TYR A 392 -14.84 -12.32 -7.86
N ILE A 393 -16.15 -12.51 -7.67
CA ILE A 393 -16.73 -13.70 -7.05
C ILE A 393 -17.93 -14.12 -7.88
N GLN A 394 -18.08 -15.42 -8.10
CA GLN A 394 -19.23 -15.99 -8.80
C GLN A 394 -19.61 -17.36 -8.24
N ASN A 395 -20.89 -17.72 -8.36
CA ASN A 395 -21.36 -19.07 -8.10
C ASN A 395 -21.04 -19.95 -9.30
N ALA A 396 -20.39 -21.08 -9.08
CA ALA A 396 -20.13 -22.06 -10.11
C ALA A 396 -21.34 -22.99 -10.30
N GLU A 397 -21.47 -23.60 -11.49
CA GLU A 397 -22.58 -24.52 -11.83
C GLU A 397 -22.65 -25.75 -10.92
N ASN A 398 -21.52 -26.19 -10.37
CA ASN A 398 -21.42 -27.30 -9.42
C ASN A 398 -21.78 -26.94 -7.97
N GLY A 399 -22.20 -25.71 -7.70
CA GLY A 399 -22.53 -25.21 -6.38
C GLY A 399 -21.33 -24.75 -5.55
N ALA A 400 -20.11 -24.75 -6.10
CA ALA A 400 -18.95 -24.10 -5.51
C ALA A 400 -19.05 -22.58 -5.65
N VAL A 401 -18.26 -21.86 -4.83
CA VAL A 401 -18.04 -20.43 -5.01
C VAL A 401 -16.63 -20.22 -5.56
N ASP A 402 -16.55 -19.63 -6.74
CA ASP A 402 -15.30 -19.27 -7.39
C ASP A 402 -14.87 -17.86 -6.97
N ILE A 403 -13.71 -17.76 -6.33
CA ILE A 403 -13.11 -16.51 -5.87
C ILE A 403 -11.90 -16.21 -6.77
N TYR A 404 -11.93 -15.08 -7.45
CA TYR A 404 -10.82 -14.60 -8.26
C TYR A 404 -10.04 -13.57 -7.46
N THR A 405 -8.75 -13.85 -7.25
CA THR A 405 -7.87 -13.04 -6.41
C THR A 405 -6.46 -12.99 -6.96
N THR A 406 -5.62 -12.15 -6.39
CA THR A 406 -4.18 -12.19 -6.55
C THR A 406 -3.57 -13.01 -5.42
N TYR A 407 -2.45 -13.69 -5.71
CA TYR A 407 -1.67 -14.39 -4.71
C TYR A 407 -0.17 -14.31 -5.01
N TYR A 408 0.64 -14.50 -4.01
CA TYR A 408 2.10 -14.57 -4.09
C TYR A 408 2.66 -15.38 -2.92
N CYS A 409 3.94 -15.64 -2.95
CA CYS A 409 4.68 -16.10 -1.78
C CYS A 409 6.13 -15.62 -1.85
N LEU A 410 6.93 -15.89 -0.82
CA LEU A 410 8.35 -15.53 -0.80
C LEU A 410 9.11 -15.93 -2.09
N ASN A 411 8.64 -16.94 -2.81
CA ASN A 411 9.31 -17.49 -3.97
C ASN A 411 8.81 -16.98 -5.33
N PHE A 412 7.70 -16.28 -5.41
CA PHE A 412 7.22 -15.71 -6.68
C PHE A 412 6.38 -14.46 -6.46
N PRO A 413 6.44 -13.47 -7.39
CA PRO A 413 5.65 -12.26 -7.32
C PRO A 413 4.18 -12.51 -7.65
N VAL A 414 3.36 -11.46 -7.56
CA VAL A 414 1.92 -11.50 -7.80
C VAL A 414 1.55 -12.19 -9.11
N GLU A 415 0.64 -13.16 -8.99
CA GLU A 415 -0.05 -13.81 -10.09
C GLU A 415 -1.57 -13.81 -9.83
N LEU A 416 -2.37 -13.96 -10.88
CA LEU A 416 -3.81 -14.11 -10.79
C LEU A 416 -4.18 -15.57 -10.56
N VAL A 417 -5.12 -15.82 -9.65
CA VAL A 417 -5.57 -17.17 -9.30
C VAL A 417 -7.08 -17.23 -9.11
N LYS A 418 -7.68 -18.35 -9.47
CA LYS A 418 -9.03 -18.74 -9.08
C LYS A 418 -8.94 -19.74 -7.94
N VAL A 419 -9.68 -19.48 -6.86
CA VAL A 419 -9.87 -20.40 -5.75
C VAL A 419 -11.34 -20.82 -5.74
N SER A 420 -11.61 -22.10 -5.98
CA SER A 420 -12.98 -22.65 -5.87
C SER A 420 -13.18 -23.23 -4.48
N VAL A 421 -14.17 -22.72 -3.77
CA VAL A 421 -14.57 -23.22 -2.44
C VAL A 421 -15.76 -24.16 -2.63
N ASN A 422 -15.53 -25.46 -2.48
CA ASN A 422 -16.55 -26.49 -2.65
C ASN A 422 -17.50 -26.57 -1.45
N GLY A 423 -18.65 -27.22 -1.62
CA GLY A 423 -19.65 -27.35 -0.56
C GLY A 423 -19.19 -28.15 0.66
N ASP A 424 -18.15 -28.98 0.55
CA ASP A 424 -17.47 -29.68 1.66
C ASP A 424 -16.29 -28.88 2.26
N ALA A 425 -16.16 -27.61 1.87
CA ALA A 425 -15.06 -26.71 2.23
C ALA A 425 -13.67 -27.14 1.73
N SER A 426 -13.58 -28.05 0.76
CA SER A 426 -12.34 -28.31 0.02
C SER A 426 -12.08 -27.16 -0.96
N LEU A 427 -10.79 -26.95 -1.28
CA LEU A 427 -10.33 -25.89 -2.16
C LEU A 427 -9.66 -26.46 -3.39
N ASP A 428 -10.05 -25.91 -4.56
CA ASP A 428 -9.35 -26.12 -5.81
C ASP A 428 -8.71 -24.82 -6.28
N PHE A 429 -7.44 -24.89 -6.69
CA PHE A 429 -6.67 -23.74 -7.15
C PHE A 429 -6.39 -23.85 -8.64
N LYS A 430 -6.64 -22.77 -9.37
CA LYS A 430 -6.25 -22.64 -10.76
C LYS A 430 -5.55 -21.31 -10.99
N GLN A 431 -4.25 -21.36 -11.24
CA GLN A 431 -3.49 -20.18 -11.66
C GLN A 431 -3.99 -19.70 -13.03
N ILE A 432 -4.23 -18.40 -13.16
CA ILE A 432 -4.79 -17.75 -14.36
C ILE A 432 -3.67 -17.11 -15.18
N SER A 433 -2.74 -16.43 -14.50
CA SER A 433 -1.58 -15.79 -15.15
C SER A 433 -0.29 -16.54 -14.85
N HIS A 434 0.67 -16.47 -15.79
CA HIS A 434 1.99 -17.10 -15.71
C HIS A 434 3.06 -16.12 -16.17
N GLU A 435 2.94 -14.85 -15.73
CA GLU A 435 3.71 -13.72 -16.25
C GLU A 435 5.22 -13.94 -16.10
N ASN A 436 5.63 -14.43 -14.95
CA ASN A 436 7.04 -14.52 -14.58
C ASN A 436 7.63 -15.93 -14.64
N GLU A 437 6.88 -16.90 -15.13
CA GLU A 437 7.29 -18.31 -15.16
C GLU A 437 8.59 -18.54 -15.95
N HIS A 438 8.81 -17.77 -17.02
CA HIS A 438 10.00 -17.86 -17.87
C HIS A 438 11.31 -17.45 -17.15
N ILE A 439 11.23 -16.56 -16.15
CA ILE A 439 12.35 -16.19 -15.27
C ILE A 439 12.45 -17.18 -14.12
N LEU A 440 11.33 -17.49 -13.46
CA LEU A 440 11.29 -18.36 -12.28
C LEU A 440 11.82 -19.76 -12.54
N LYS A 441 11.60 -20.32 -13.73
CA LYS A 441 12.12 -21.63 -14.15
C LYS A 441 13.66 -21.69 -14.24
N GLN A 442 14.33 -20.54 -14.32
CA GLN A 442 15.78 -20.46 -14.38
C GLN A 442 16.42 -20.30 -13.00
N LEU A 443 15.62 -20.17 -11.93
CA LEU A 443 16.09 -19.86 -10.58
C LEU A 443 15.94 -21.04 -9.63
N ASP A 444 16.96 -21.30 -8.84
CA ASP A 444 16.87 -22.20 -7.71
C ASP A 444 15.91 -21.63 -6.63
N THR A 445 15.27 -22.50 -5.85
CA THR A 445 14.21 -22.08 -4.93
C THR A 445 14.67 -22.17 -3.48
N PRO A 446 14.65 -21.07 -2.71
CA PRO A 446 14.80 -21.08 -1.26
C PRO A 446 13.68 -21.84 -0.56
N THR A 447 13.93 -22.36 0.61
CA THR A 447 12.93 -23.01 1.47
C THR A 447 12.62 -22.17 2.68
N SER A 448 11.36 -22.14 3.11
CA SER A 448 10.93 -21.39 4.29
C SER A 448 10.25 -22.29 5.31
N GLU A 449 10.34 -21.91 6.58
CA GLU A 449 9.58 -22.52 7.66
C GLU A 449 9.05 -21.45 8.64
N SER A 450 7.94 -21.75 9.30
CA SER A 450 7.38 -20.96 10.39
C SER A 450 7.79 -21.58 11.72
N ILE A 451 8.41 -20.79 12.59
CA ILE A 451 8.81 -21.20 13.93
C ILE A 451 8.17 -20.29 14.99
N HIS A 452 8.15 -20.75 16.24
CA HIS A 452 7.67 -19.93 17.35
C HIS A 452 8.75 -19.84 18.42
N LEU A 453 9.05 -18.64 18.85
CA LEU A 453 10.00 -18.33 19.91
C LEU A 453 9.27 -17.79 21.13
N LYS A 454 9.76 -18.17 22.31
CA LYS A 454 9.24 -17.67 23.57
C LYS A 454 9.92 -16.33 23.88
N THR A 455 9.13 -15.28 24.06
CA THR A 455 9.61 -13.96 24.47
C THR A 455 10.09 -13.95 25.92
N VAL A 456 10.79 -12.89 26.33
CA VAL A 456 11.31 -12.75 27.71
C VAL A 456 10.23 -12.76 28.78
N ASP A 457 9.01 -12.30 28.44
CA ASP A 457 7.82 -12.31 29.29
C ASP A 457 6.91 -13.53 29.08
N GLY A 458 7.37 -14.51 28.28
CA GLY A 458 6.74 -15.81 28.13
C GLY A 458 5.67 -15.92 27.05
N GLN A 459 5.43 -14.90 26.26
CA GLN A 459 4.51 -14.95 25.13
C GLN A 459 5.10 -15.72 23.94
N GLN A 460 4.28 -16.08 22.96
CA GLN A 460 4.72 -16.79 21.75
C GLN A 460 4.84 -15.79 20.59
N MET A 461 6.02 -15.73 20.00
CA MET A 461 6.31 -14.90 18.83
C MET A 461 6.52 -15.79 17.60
N GLN A 462 5.64 -15.67 16.62
CA GLN A 462 5.82 -16.34 15.33
C GLN A 462 6.97 -15.69 14.55
N CYS A 463 7.78 -16.48 13.90
CA CYS A 463 8.89 -16.03 13.04
C CYS A 463 8.93 -16.86 11.77
N TRP A 464 9.34 -16.22 10.67
CA TRP A 464 9.71 -16.91 9.45
C TRP A 464 11.22 -17.11 9.38
N MET A 465 11.65 -18.31 8.97
CA MET A 465 13.02 -18.61 8.58
C MET A 465 13.05 -18.92 7.08
N LEU A 466 13.95 -18.29 6.35
CA LEU A 466 14.18 -18.57 4.94
C LEU A 466 15.63 -19.02 4.73
N TYR A 467 15.79 -20.18 4.08
CA TYR A 467 17.09 -20.80 3.85
C TYR A 467 17.52 -20.66 2.39
N PRO A 468 18.84 -20.47 2.13
CA PRO A 468 19.38 -20.45 0.77
C PRO A 468 18.97 -21.71 -0.02
N PRO A 469 18.90 -21.63 -1.35
CA PRO A 469 18.80 -22.83 -2.18
C PRO A 469 19.91 -23.83 -1.84
N HIS A 470 19.59 -25.13 -1.91
CA HIS A 470 20.55 -26.20 -1.60
C HIS A 470 21.16 -26.12 -0.18
N PHE A 471 20.38 -25.60 0.78
CA PHE A 471 20.83 -25.48 2.16
C PHE A 471 21.32 -26.82 2.71
N ASP A 472 22.53 -26.80 3.31
CA ASP A 472 23.19 -27.96 3.93
C ASP A 472 23.54 -27.61 5.39
N PRO A 473 22.87 -28.19 6.38
CA PRO A 473 23.09 -27.85 7.79
C PRO A 473 24.49 -28.22 8.32
N SER A 474 25.30 -28.94 7.55
CA SER A 474 26.71 -29.22 7.89
C SER A 474 27.66 -28.08 7.54
N LYS A 475 27.21 -27.10 6.77
CA LYS A 475 27.99 -25.91 6.35
C LYS A 475 27.68 -24.72 7.24
N LYS A 476 28.51 -23.67 7.12
CA LYS A 476 28.29 -22.37 7.77
C LYS A 476 27.72 -21.37 6.80
N TYR A 477 26.78 -20.54 7.29
CA TYR A 477 26.12 -19.49 6.53
C TYR A 477 26.09 -18.19 7.33
N PRO A 478 26.23 -17.04 6.68
CA PRO A 478 25.83 -15.79 7.28
C PRO A 478 24.31 -15.69 7.37
N ALA A 479 23.81 -14.95 8.36
CA ALA A 479 22.38 -14.74 8.56
C ALA A 479 22.04 -13.24 8.60
N ILE A 480 20.79 -12.94 8.29
CA ILE A 480 20.20 -11.61 8.38
C ILE A 480 18.97 -11.70 9.26
N GLU A 481 18.87 -10.85 10.26
CA GLU A 481 17.64 -10.61 10.99
C GLU A 481 16.96 -9.35 10.43
N ILE A 482 15.71 -9.50 10.02
CA ILE A 482 14.87 -8.41 9.52
C ILE A 482 14.14 -7.77 10.69
N VAL A 483 14.47 -6.52 11.01
CA VAL A 483 13.71 -5.73 11.96
C VAL A 483 12.70 -4.88 11.20
N LEU A 484 11.43 -5.27 11.33
CA LEU A 484 10.33 -4.80 10.49
C LEU A 484 9.97 -3.34 10.75
N GLY A 485 9.72 -2.58 9.68
CA GLY A 485 9.11 -1.25 9.73
C GLY A 485 7.62 -1.28 10.09
N GLY A 486 7.00 -0.14 10.03
CA GLY A 486 5.61 0.08 10.42
C GLY A 486 5.51 1.11 11.53
N PRO A 487 5.46 0.74 12.81
CA PRO A 487 5.79 -0.54 13.44
C PRO A 487 4.72 -1.64 13.32
N GLN A 488 3.47 -1.27 13.03
CA GLN A 488 2.36 -2.22 12.95
C GLN A 488 2.25 -2.81 11.54
N GLY A 489 3.11 -3.76 11.22
CA GLY A 489 3.12 -4.55 10.01
C GLY A 489 3.35 -6.02 10.32
N THR A 490 3.34 -6.91 9.34
CA THR A 490 3.60 -8.35 9.51
C THR A 490 4.62 -8.82 8.49
N ASN A 491 5.63 -9.55 8.93
CA ASN A 491 6.41 -10.39 8.02
C ASN A 491 5.55 -11.58 7.60
N SER A 492 5.30 -11.70 6.31
CA SER A 492 4.44 -12.73 5.73
C SER A 492 5.13 -13.48 4.59
N GLN A 493 4.37 -14.12 3.74
CA GLN A 493 4.85 -14.70 2.48
C GLN A 493 5.06 -13.65 1.37
N ASP A 494 5.26 -12.38 1.73
CA ASP A 494 5.37 -11.26 0.81
C ASP A 494 6.55 -11.36 -0.16
N PHE A 495 6.28 -11.09 -1.45
CA PHE A 495 7.29 -10.87 -2.47
C PHE A 495 7.48 -9.37 -2.73
N SER A 496 8.46 -8.80 -2.09
CA SER A 496 8.73 -7.37 -2.22
C SER A 496 9.77 -7.07 -3.31
N TYR A 497 9.54 -6.02 -4.09
CA TYR A 497 10.52 -5.49 -5.04
C TYR A 497 11.52 -4.52 -4.40
N ARG A 498 11.33 -4.17 -3.14
CA ARG A 498 12.23 -3.30 -2.36
C ARG A 498 13.05 -4.09 -1.35
N TRP A 499 12.41 -4.89 -0.53
CA TRP A 499 13.02 -5.78 0.49
C TRP A 499 12.70 -7.22 0.14
N CYS A 500 13.37 -7.74 -0.91
CA CYS A 500 13.13 -9.10 -1.41
C CYS A 500 13.87 -10.13 -0.57
N TYR A 501 13.18 -10.81 0.31
CA TYR A 501 13.78 -11.84 1.17
C TYR A 501 14.28 -13.04 0.36
N ARG A 502 13.59 -13.39 -0.73
CA ARG A 502 14.10 -14.39 -1.67
C ARG A 502 15.49 -14.01 -2.21
N LEU A 503 15.67 -12.75 -2.62
CA LEU A 503 16.96 -12.28 -3.13
C LEU A 503 18.04 -12.39 -2.05
N MET A 504 17.72 -12.07 -0.78
CA MET A 504 18.67 -12.23 0.34
C MET A 504 19.11 -13.69 0.52
N ALA A 505 18.15 -14.63 0.48
CA ALA A 505 18.44 -16.04 0.56
C ALA A 505 19.25 -16.55 -0.66
N GLN A 506 18.93 -16.07 -1.86
CA GLN A 506 19.65 -16.36 -3.10
C GLN A 506 21.09 -15.84 -3.08
N GLN A 507 21.37 -14.79 -2.32
CA GLN A 507 22.75 -14.31 -2.09
C GLN A 507 23.47 -15.13 -0.99
N GLY A 508 22.90 -16.22 -0.52
CA GLY A 508 23.52 -17.17 0.41
C GLY A 508 23.31 -16.87 1.89
N TYR A 509 22.36 -16.00 2.23
CA TYR A 509 22.03 -15.66 3.62
C TYR A 509 20.83 -16.48 4.13
N ILE A 510 20.90 -16.93 5.38
CA ILE A 510 19.72 -17.34 6.12
C ILE A 510 19.00 -16.08 6.56
N VAL A 511 17.65 -15.99 6.37
CA VAL A 511 16.88 -14.81 6.70
C VAL A 511 15.90 -15.13 7.82
N MET A 512 16.01 -14.43 8.94
CA MET A 512 15.09 -14.47 10.08
C MET A 512 14.17 -13.28 10.03
N MET A 513 12.88 -13.52 10.11
CA MET A 513 11.82 -12.49 10.03
C MET A 513 10.91 -12.66 11.25
N PRO A 514 11.21 -12.05 12.40
CA PRO A 514 10.38 -12.14 13.59
C PRO A 514 9.12 -11.26 13.48
N ASN A 515 7.98 -11.79 13.88
CA ASN A 515 6.75 -11.05 14.09
C ASN A 515 6.63 -10.66 15.58
N ARG A 516 7.47 -9.70 15.98
CA ARG A 516 7.55 -9.18 17.35
C ARG A 516 6.25 -8.49 17.75
N ARG A 517 6.05 -8.22 19.05
CA ARG A 517 4.90 -7.42 19.50
C ARG A 517 4.81 -6.09 18.76
N GLY A 518 3.58 -5.66 18.47
CA GLY A 518 3.29 -4.55 17.58
C GLY A 518 2.95 -4.97 16.15
N THR A 519 3.26 -6.21 15.73
CA THR A 519 2.85 -6.70 14.41
C THR A 519 1.36 -7.00 14.36
N THR A 520 0.76 -6.84 13.17
CA THR A 520 -0.62 -7.25 12.90
C THR A 520 -0.74 -8.78 12.86
N ALA A 521 -1.90 -9.32 12.56
CA ALA A 521 -2.20 -10.76 12.46
C ALA A 521 -2.46 -11.49 13.79
N PHE A 522 -1.87 -11.09 14.90
CA PHE A 522 -1.85 -11.85 16.16
C PHE A 522 -2.81 -11.26 17.22
N GLY A 523 -3.81 -10.52 16.79
CA GLY A 523 -4.81 -9.85 17.62
C GLY A 523 -4.43 -8.42 17.99
N GLN A 524 -5.44 -7.65 18.41
CA GLN A 524 -5.29 -6.23 18.71
C GLN A 524 -4.39 -6.00 19.93
N GLU A 525 -4.49 -6.85 20.96
CA GLU A 525 -3.64 -6.75 22.15
C GLU A 525 -2.14 -6.87 21.81
N TRP A 526 -1.75 -7.82 20.96
CA TRP A 526 -0.36 -7.97 20.51
C TRP A 526 0.10 -6.75 19.72
N LYS A 527 -0.75 -6.24 18.83
CA LYS A 527 -0.47 -5.05 18.00
C LYS A 527 -0.28 -3.80 18.86
N GLU A 528 -1.11 -3.59 19.87
CA GLU A 528 -1.08 -2.39 20.72
C GLU A 528 0.09 -2.33 21.71
N GLN A 529 0.74 -3.45 22.02
CA GLN A 529 1.84 -3.50 22.98
C GLN A 529 3.04 -2.64 22.60
N ILE A 530 3.17 -2.24 21.34
CA ILE A 530 4.28 -1.39 20.89
C ILE A 530 4.01 0.11 21.10
N SER A 531 2.75 0.53 21.08
CA SER A 531 2.40 1.95 21.20
C SER A 531 2.72 2.48 22.59
N GLY A 532 3.56 3.52 22.65
CA GLY A 532 4.12 4.07 23.89
C GLY A 532 5.24 3.23 24.52
N ASP A 533 5.80 2.26 23.80
CA ASP A 533 6.89 1.42 24.32
C ASP A 533 7.91 1.03 23.22
N TYR A 534 8.24 1.95 22.33
CA TYR A 534 9.24 1.72 21.28
C TYR A 534 10.59 1.20 21.79
N PRO A 535 11.18 1.77 22.88
CA PRO A 535 12.44 1.30 23.42
C PRO A 535 12.32 0.03 24.29
N GLY A 536 11.12 -0.55 24.43
CA GLY A 536 10.82 -1.55 25.44
C GLY A 536 10.91 -3.01 24.96
N LEU A 537 9.85 -3.77 25.28
CA LEU A 537 9.83 -5.23 25.09
C LEU A 537 9.96 -5.68 23.63
N ASN A 538 9.54 -4.87 22.68
CA ASN A 538 9.72 -5.18 21.25
C ASN A 538 11.21 -5.28 20.86
N MET A 539 12.10 -4.50 21.48
CA MET A 539 13.55 -4.64 21.31
C MET A 539 14.07 -5.95 21.91
N GLN A 540 13.49 -6.41 23.01
CA GLN A 540 13.84 -7.72 23.60
C GLN A 540 13.35 -8.87 22.72
N ASP A 541 12.24 -8.71 22.02
CA ASP A 541 11.75 -9.70 21.05
C ASP A 541 12.76 -9.89 19.90
N TYR A 542 13.28 -8.80 19.33
CA TYR A 542 14.35 -8.87 18.32
C TYR A 542 15.63 -9.51 18.86
N LEU A 543 16.10 -9.09 20.03
CA LEU A 543 17.27 -9.70 20.65
C LEU A 543 17.08 -11.20 20.94
N THR A 544 15.85 -11.63 21.24
CA THR A 544 15.52 -13.05 21.42
C THR A 544 15.62 -13.80 20.11
N ALA A 545 15.09 -13.25 19.01
CA ALA A 545 15.21 -13.84 17.68
C ALA A 545 16.67 -13.90 17.21
N GLY A 546 17.43 -12.81 17.36
CA GLY A 546 18.84 -12.78 17.02
C GLY A 546 19.69 -13.80 17.78
N ARG A 547 19.48 -13.93 19.11
CA ARG A 547 20.17 -14.94 19.91
C ARG A 547 19.84 -16.37 19.48
N TYR A 548 18.58 -16.62 19.15
CA TYR A 548 18.18 -17.91 18.60
C TYR A 548 18.93 -18.21 17.31
N VAL A 549 18.93 -17.31 16.34
CA VAL A 549 19.64 -17.49 15.06
C VAL A 549 21.13 -17.71 15.29
N LYS A 550 21.77 -16.89 16.12
CA LYS A 550 23.21 -17.00 16.43
C LYS A 550 23.56 -18.31 17.12
N SER A 551 22.61 -18.97 17.81
CA SER A 551 22.81 -20.26 18.47
C SER A 551 22.77 -21.46 17.52
N LEU A 552 22.27 -21.27 16.29
CA LEU A 552 22.14 -22.37 15.32
C LEU A 552 23.52 -22.83 14.84
N PRO A 553 23.77 -24.14 14.78
CA PRO A 553 25.12 -24.69 14.53
C PRO A 553 25.66 -24.33 13.13
N TYR A 554 24.80 -23.98 12.24
CA TYR A 554 25.14 -23.60 10.85
C TYR A 554 25.19 -22.09 10.62
N VAL A 555 24.97 -21.25 11.63
CA VAL A 555 25.11 -19.79 11.52
C VAL A 555 26.51 -19.38 12.04
N ASP A 556 27.19 -18.53 11.26
CA ASP A 556 28.48 -17.96 11.62
C ASP A 556 28.35 -16.49 12.03
N LYS A 557 27.91 -15.65 11.11
CA LYS A 557 27.74 -14.22 11.28
C LYS A 557 26.27 -13.81 11.21
N LEU A 558 25.91 -12.74 11.88
CA LEU A 558 24.53 -12.23 11.92
C LEU A 558 24.51 -10.72 11.66
N ALA A 559 23.82 -10.31 10.60
CA ALA A 559 23.50 -8.91 10.34
C ALA A 559 22.09 -8.57 10.86
N CYS A 560 21.90 -7.31 11.26
CA CYS A 560 20.57 -6.76 11.57
C CYS A 560 20.24 -5.66 10.59
N VAL A 561 19.10 -5.77 9.89
CA VAL A 561 18.72 -4.82 8.83
C VAL A 561 17.26 -4.41 8.96
N GLY A 562 16.95 -3.13 8.70
CA GLY A 562 15.58 -2.64 8.77
C GLY A 562 15.38 -1.27 8.15
N ALA A 563 14.11 -0.97 7.83
CA ALA A 563 13.69 0.30 7.24
C ALA A 563 12.61 0.98 8.07
N SER A 564 12.55 2.31 8.02
CA SER A 564 11.51 3.09 8.71
C SER A 564 11.58 2.89 10.23
N TYR A 565 10.52 2.47 10.88
CA TYR A 565 10.58 1.98 12.27
C TYR A 565 11.63 0.85 12.42
N GLY A 566 11.84 0.03 11.39
CA GLY A 566 12.94 -0.96 11.38
C GLY A 566 14.32 -0.29 11.40
N GLY A 567 14.48 0.83 10.74
CA GLY A 567 15.68 1.65 10.83
C GLY A 567 15.89 2.25 12.23
N TYR A 568 14.81 2.70 12.89
CA TYR A 568 14.82 3.04 14.32
C TYR A 568 15.32 1.86 15.16
N SER A 569 14.75 0.67 14.91
CA SER A 569 15.13 -0.56 15.62
C SER A 569 16.61 -0.89 15.44
N VAL A 570 17.15 -0.72 14.23
CA VAL A 570 18.59 -0.87 13.95
C VAL A 570 19.42 0.08 14.83
N TYR A 571 19.08 1.36 14.86
CA TYR A 571 19.81 2.35 15.68
C TYR A 571 19.70 2.08 17.20
N MET A 572 18.53 1.62 17.66
CA MET A 572 18.37 1.18 19.04
C MET A 572 19.20 -0.05 19.38
N LEU A 573 19.11 -1.08 18.52
CA LEU A 573 19.79 -2.36 18.71
C LEU A 573 21.31 -2.19 18.66
N GLU A 574 21.85 -1.27 17.88
CA GLU A 574 23.29 -0.93 17.88
C GLU A 574 23.77 -0.51 19.28
N GLY A 575 22.93 0.16 20.05
CA GLY A 575 23.24 0.53 21.45
C GLY A 575 22.88 -0.51 22.52
N LEU A 576 22.22 -1.62 22.14
CA LEU A 576 21.67 -2.60 23.08
C LEU A 576 22.19 -4.04 22.94
N HIS A 577 22.75 -4.41 21.77
CA HIS A 577 22.99 -5.81 21.42
C HIS A 577 24.23 -6.45 22.09
N GLY A 578 25.13 -5.67 22.67
CA GLY A 578 26.45 -6.16 23.05
C GLY A 578 27.24 -6.62 21.83
N ASP A 579 27.57 -7.93 21.75
CA ASP A 579 28.31 -8.51 20.63
C ASP A 579 27.46 -9.47 19.77
N LEU A 580 26.13 -9.29 19.74
CA LEU A 580 25.23 -10.20 19.05
C LEU A 580 25.33 -10.10 17.53
N TYR A 581 25.32 -8.86 16.99
CA TYR A 581 25.34 -8.60 15.55
C TYR A 581 26.74 -8.23 15.07
N ASP A 582 27.07 -8.64 13.86
CA ASP A 582 28.36 -8.40 13.21
C ASP A 582 28.32 -7.14 12.29
N CYS A 583 27.16 -6.74 11.79
CA CYS A 583 26.93 -5.46 11.11
C CYS A 583 25.47 -5.05 11.08
N PHE A 584 25.25 -3.78 10.76
CA PHE A 584 23.93 -3.16 10.67
C PHE A 584 23.69 -2.47 9.32
N ILE A 585 22.41 -2.47 8.87
CA ILE A 585 21.95 -1.62 7.77
C ILE A 585 20.62 -0.96 8.19
N ALA A 586 20.61 0.36 8.24
CA ALA A 586 19.42 1.17 8.50
C ALA A 586 19.01 1.92 7.23
N HIS A 587 17.73 1.81 6.87
CA HIS A 587 17.15 2.58 5.78
C HIS A 587 16.06 3.50 6.33
N ALA A 588 16.16 4.81 6.07
CA ALA A 588 15.17 5.81 6.46
C ALA A 588 14.71 5.65 7.93
N GLY A 589 15.68 5.46 8.84
CA GLY A 589 15.41 5.18 10.26
C GLY A 589 15.29 6.44 11.11
N ILE A 590 14.50 6.37 12.18
CA ILE A 590 14.39 7.41 13.19
C ILE A 590 15.58 7.30 14.14
N PHE A 591 16.37 8.35 14.22
CA PHE A 591 17.54 8.43 15.10
C PHE A 591 17.28 9.32 16.31
N ASN A 592 16.66 10.50 16.12
CA ASN A 592 16.31 11.44 17.16
C ASN A 592 14.79 11.65 17.18
N GLU A 593 14.13 11.10 18.20
CA GLU A 593 12.68 11.11 18.31
C GLU A 593 12.10 12.51 18.53
N ARG A 594 12.83 13.43 19.19
CA ARG A 594 12.37 14.81 19.35
C ARG A 594 12.30 15.55 18.01
N GLN A 595 13.33 15.41 17.18
CA GLN A 595 13.33 15.98 15.84
C GLN A 595 12.23 15.35 15.00
N MET A 596 12.08 14.02 15.07
CA MET A 596 11.06 13.27 14.32
C MET A 596 9.66 13.84 14.57
N TRP A 597 9.25 14.01 15.81
CA TRP A 597 7.92 14.52 16.15
C TRP A 597 7.65 15.91 15.56
N PHE A 598 8.64 16.81 15.52
CA PHE A 598 8.49 18.17 14.99
C PHE A 598 8.58 18.26 13.46
N THR A 599 9.05 17.21 12.76
CA THR A 599 9.39 17.32 11.33
C THR A 599 8.72 16.29 10.44
N THR A 600 8.10 15.25 11.00
CA THR A 600 7.32 14.27 10.22
C THR A 600 6.08 14.90 9.60
N GLU A 601 5.69 14.45 8.41
CA GLU A 601 4.42 14.85 7.79
C GLU A 601 3.19 14.20 8.46
N GLU A 602 3.37 13.08 9.18
CA GLU A 602 2.30 12.34 9.86
C GLU A 602 2.32 12.57 11.39
N MET A 603 2.06 13.79 11.81
CA MET A 603 2.14 14.16 13.25
C MET A 603 1.16 13.39 14.13
N TRP A 604 -0.03 13.04 13.63
CA TRP A 604 -1.01 12.20 14.34
C TRP A 604 -0.42 10.86 14.79
N PHE A 605 0.36 10.21 13.91
CA PHE A 605 0.99 8.92 14.19
C PHE A 605 2.02 9.03 15.32
N ALA A 606 2.98 9.93 15.18
CA ALA A 606 4.00 10.17 16.20
C ALA A 606 3.38 10.61 17.54
N ASN A 607 2.34 11.45 17.51
CA ASN A 607 1.65 11.89 18.72
C ASN A 607 0.97 10.72 19.45
N TRP A 608 0.27 9.86 18.71
CA TRP A 608 -0.41 8.70 19.30
C TRP A 608 0.58 7.68 19.84
N ASP A 609 1.51 7.23 19.02
CA ASP A 609 2.42 6.15 19.37
C ASP A 609 3.43 6.52 20.45
N ASN A 610 3.90 7.78 20.52
CA ASN A 610 4.79 8.20 21.58
C ASN A 610 4.06 8.41 22.92
N GLY A 611 2.78 8.80 22.87
CA GLY A 611 1.95 9.01 24.07
C GLY A 611 1.33 7.74 24.65
N GLY A 612 1.11 6.74 23.82
CA GLY A 612 0.43 5.48 24.16
C GLY A 612 -1.09 5.58 24.19
N LEU A 613 -1.74 4.42 24.04
CA LEU A 613 -3.15 4.28 23.68
C LEU A 613 -4.17 4.65 24.74
N THR A 614 -3.88 4.41 26.02
CA THR A 614 -4.96 4.26 27.00
C THR A 614 -5.03 5.38 28.02
N GLN A 615 -4.08 6.29 28.02
CA GLN A 615 -3.97 7.27 29.08
C GLN A 615 -4.74 8.56 28.80
N PHE A 616 -5.23 8.74 27.58
CA PHE A 616 -5.82 9.99 27.14
C PHE A 616 -7.03 9.72 26.23
N ALA A 617 -8.13 9.27 26.83
CA ALA A 617 -9.41 9.37 26.18
C ALA A 617 -9.68 10.88 25.95
N TYR A 618 -9.66 11.25 24.67
CA TYR A 618 -10.02 12.60 24.28
C TYR A 618 -11.49 12.87 24.61
N THR A 619 -11.73 13.89 25.42
CA THR A 619 -13.07 14.44 25.64
C THR A 619 -13.13 15.79 24.92
N PRO A 620 -13.99 15.94 23.90
CA PRO A 620 -14.12 17.22 23.19
C PRO A 620 -14.39 18.37 24.17
N GLY A 621 -13.54 19.42 24.12
CA GLY A 621 -13.67 20.60 24.97
C GLY A 621 -12.94 20.56 26.30
N GLU A 622 -12.30 19.44 26.68
CA GLU A 622 -11.40 19.41 27.81
C GLU A 622 -10.01 19.97 27.44
N VAL A 623 -9.58 20.96 28.14
CA VAL A 623 -8.18 21.42 28.12
C VAL A 623 -7.46 20.61 29.17
N GLY A 624 -6.61 19.67 28.73
CA GLY A 624 -5.78 18.92 29.67
C GLY A 624 -4.93 19.87 30.54
N PRO A 625 -4.76 19.61 31.83
CA PRO A 625 -3.86 20.39 32.65
C PRO A 625 -2.43 20.28 32.10
N ARG A 626 -1.64 21.34 32.25
CA ARG A 626 -0.22 21.29 31.94
C ARG A 626 0.42 20.18 32.76
N GLY A 627 0.86 19.10 32.07
CA GLY A 627 1.36 17.92 32.74
C GLY A 627 0.71 16.63 32.26
N ASP A 628 -0.53 16.68 31.78
CA ASP A 628 -1.25 15.49 31.28
C ASP A 628 -1.29 15.41 29.75
N GLY A 629 -0.65 16.32 29.07
CA GLY A 629 -0.71 16.59 27.65
C GLY A 629 -1.26 17.99 27.38
N ILE A 630 -0.93 18.53 26.22
CA ILE A 630 -1.44 19.82 25.75
C ILE A 630 -2.52 19.54 24.72
N THR A 631 -3.66 20.25 24.85
CA THR A 631 -4.72 20.17 23.86
C THR A 631 -4.66 21.38 22.92
N PHE A 632 -4.93 21.15 21.65
CA PHE A 632 -5.17 22.16 20.63
C PHE A 632 -6.44 21.81 19.86
N GLY A 633 -7.39 22.74 19.76
CA GLY A 633 -8.65 22.47 19.07
C GLY A 633 -9.41 21.24 19.61
N GLY A 634 -9.16 20.88 20.89
CA GLY A 634 -9.69 19.69 21.49
C GLY A 634 -8.86 18.42 21.28
N MET A 635 -7.75 18.46 20.55
CA MET A 635 -6.88 17.31 20.30
C MET A 635 -5.72 17.28 21.28
N GLN A 636 -5.48 16.12 21.83
CA GLN A 636 -4.44 15.92 22.81
C GLN A 636 -3.08 15.70 22.16
N GLN A 637 -2.05 16.37 22.72
CA GLN A 637 -0.66 16.25 22.29
C GLN A 637 0.15 15.40 23.29
N ALA A 638 -0.41 14.24 23.66
CA ALA A 638 0.15 13.38 24.71
C ALA A 638 1.52 12.80 24.35
N GLY A 639 1.81 12.65 23.08
CA GLY A 639 3.09 12.16 22.57
C GLY A 639 4.11 13.24 22.26
N ALA A 640 3.81 14.51 22.50
CA ALA A 640 4.72 15.61 22.19
C ALA A 640 6.00 15.58 23.07
N PRO A 641 7.14 16.11 22.59
CA PRO A 641 8.39 16.20 23.38
C PRO A 641 8.30 17.07 24.64
N TYR A 642 7.30 17.93 24.70
CA TYR A 642 7.01 18.78 25.86
C TYR A 642 5.88 18.22 26.75
N ALA A 643 5.28 17.08 26.38
CA ALA A 643 4.33 16.39 27.23
C ALA A 643 5.03 15.78 28.46
N SER A 644 4.34 15.77 29.59
CA SER A 644 4.87 15.20 30.86
C SER A 644 4.28 13.81 31.16
N THR A 645 3.65 13.17 30.18
CA THR A 645 3.15 11.80 30.34
C THR A 645 4.32 10.84 30.56
N PRO A 646 4.23 9.88 31.46
CA PRO A 646 5.34 8.94 31.73
C PRO A 646 5.87 8.23 30.49
N LYS A 647 4.98 7.88 29.55
CA LYS A 647 5.38 7.22 28.30
C LYS A 647 6.15 8.15 27.38
N ALA A 648 5.67 9.38 27.13
CA ALA A 648 6.39 10.35 26.31
C ALA A 648 7.75 10.72 26.93
N VAL A 649 7.80 10.97 28.25
CA VAL A 649 9.07 11.26 28.94
C VAL A 649 10.08 10.15 28.75
N ARG A 650 9.67 8.89 28.94
CA ARG A 650 10.53 7.72 28.72
C ARG A 650 10.94 7.59 27.25
N HIS A 651 10.01 7.75 26.32
CA HIS A 651 10.26 7.65 24.89
C HIS A 651 11.41 8.55 24.44
N TYR A 652 11.37 9.83 24.82
CA TYR A 652 12.41 10.79 24.46
C TYR A 652 13.71 10.64 25.25
N ALA A 653 13.65 10.13 26.48
CA ALA A 653 14.84 9.85 27.28
C ALA A 653 15.62 8.62 26.78
N GLU A 654 14.94 7.69 26.13
CA GLU A 654 15.51 6.45 25.60
C GLU A 654 15.62 6.44 24.08
N SER A 655 15.54 7.59 23.41
CA SER A 655 15.72 7.73 21.96
C SER A 655 17.08 7.18 21.50
N PRO A 656 17.21 6.65 20.24
CA PRO A 656 18.46 6.04 19.76
C PRO A 656 19.69 6.93 19.89
N ASP A 657 19.57 8.23 19.67
CA ASP A 657 20.66 9.21 19.83
C ASP A 657 21.24 9.25 21.25
N MET A 658 20.45 8.83 22.24
CA MET A 658 20.91 8.72 23.65
C MET A 658 21.72 7.45 23.92
N LYS A 659 21.83 6.53 22.94
CA LYS A 659 22.53 5.23 23.06
C LYS A 659 23.86 5.18 22.28
N VAL A 660 24.23 6.24 21.56
CA VAL A 660 25.40 6.24 20.66
C VAL A 660 26.72 5.95 21.32
N THR A 661 26.85 6.21 22.64
CA THR A 661 28.07 5.90 23.40
C THR A 661 28.36 4.39 23.50
N ASN A 662 27.36 3.54 23.21
CA ASN A 662 27.49 2.09 23.17
C ASN A 662 27.70 1.56 21.75
N TRP A 663 27.64 2.42 20.73
CA TRP A 663 27.80 2.01 19.36
C TRP A 663 29.24 1.61 19.03
N HIS A 664 29.42 0.46 18.41
CA HIS A 664 30.75 -0.08 18.05
C HIS A 664 30.73 -1.01 16.84
N THR A 665 29.55 -1.34 16.30
CA THR A 665 29.38 -2.30 15.21
C THR A 665 29.22 -1.59 13.87
N PRO A 666 29.83 -2.08 12.77
CA PRO A 666 29.74 -1.42 11.46
C PRO A 666 28.31 -1.17 10.99
N ILE A 667 28.01 0.04 10.54
CA ILE A 667 26.65 0.44 10.14
C ILE A 667 26.63 1.13 8.77
N LEU A 668 25.67 0.74 7.91
CA LEU A 668 25.32 1.40 6.66
C LEU A 668 23.98 2.14 6.83
N CYS A 669 23.96 3.42 6.47
CA CYS A 669 22.76 4.28 6.52
C CYS A 669 22.33 4.66 5.10
N PHE A 670 21.08 4.35 4.75
CA PHE A 670 20.42 4.79 3.51
C PHE A 670 19.32 5.80 3.81
N HIS A 671 19.14 6.82 2.94
CA HIS A 671 18.02 7.74 3.02
C HIS A 671 17.70 8.42 1.69
N GLY A 672 16.41 8.70 1.43
CA GLY A 672 15.97 9.57 0.34
C GLY A 672 15.78 11.00 0.84
N MET A 673 16.23 12.01 0.06
CA MET A 673 16.11 13.42 0.48
C MET A 673 14.68 13.96 0.39
N MET A 674 13.80 13.31 -0.38
CA MET A 674 12.39 13.66 -0.49
C MET A 674 11.52 12.88 0.51
N ASP A 675 12.13 12.27 1.51
CA ASP A 675 11.41 11.58 2.58
C ASP A 675 10.90 12.59 3.61
N PHE A 676 9.59 12.84 3.60
CA PHE A 676 8.94 13.72 4.58
C PHE A 676 8.26 12.95 5.71
N ARG A 677 8.14 11.62 5.55
CA ARG A 677 7.70 10.69 6.60
C ARG A 677 8.73 10.61 7.72
N ILE A 678 9.96 10.25 7.36
CA ILE A 678 11.14 10.30 8.24
C ILE A 678 12.18 11.18 7.55
N PRO A 679 12.31 12.45 7.93
CA PRO A 679 13.21 13.39 7.27
C PRO A 679 14.65 12.89 7.20
N TYR A 680 15.31 13.10 6.07
CA TYR A 680 16.61 12.50 5.78
C TYR A 680 17.74 12.94 6.71
N GLU A 681 17.55 14.04 7.44
CA GLU A 681 18.47 14.51 8.49
C GLU A 681 18.63 13.47 9.62
N GLN A 682 17.66 12.59 9.82
CA GLN A 682 17.77 11.46 10.74
C GLN A 682 18.91 10.53 10.34
N GLY A 683 19.01 10.17 9.06
CA GLY A 683 20.09 9.36 8.51
C GLY A 683 21.45 10.07 8.55
N LEU A 684 21.49 11.39 8.28
CA LEU A 684 22.70 12.19 8.41
C LEU A 684 23.21 12.21 9.86
N ALA A 685 22.30 12.43 10.80
CA ALA A 685 22.63 12.49 12.22
C ALA A 685 23.18 11.15 12.75
N ALA A 686 22.56 10.03 12.37
CA ALA A 686 23.01 8.70 12.74
C ALA A 686 24.40 8.39 12.19
N PHE A 687 24.64 8.69 10.90
CA PHE A 687 25.96 8.52 10.29
C PHE A 687 27.04 9.38 10.95
N ASN A 688 26.74 10.66 11.21
CA ASN A 688 27.67 11.56 11.89
C ASN A 688 28.00 11.05 13.30
N ALA A 689 27.01 10.59 14.05
CA ALA A 689 27.21 9.99 15.38
C ALA A 689 28.13 8.76 15.30
N ALA A 690 27.89 7.84 14.37
CA ALA A 690 28.74 6.67 14.15
C ALA A 690 30.21 7.07 13.83
N GLN A 691 30.41 8.06 12.96
CA GLN A 691 31.73 8.58 12.62
C GLN A 691 32.44 9.17 13.84
N MET A 692 31.72 9.96 14.65
CA MET A 692 32.28 10.58 15.88
C MET A 692 32.63 9.53 16.95
N MET A 693 31.92 8.39 16.99
CA MET A 693 32.23 7.26 17.88
C MET A 693 33.35 6.36 17.32
N GLY A 694 33.87 6.64 16.13
CA GLY A 694 34.89 5.78 15.47
C GLY A 694 34.33 4.48 14.91
N VAL A 695 33.02 4.37 14.75
CA VAL A 695 32.34 3.19 14.21
C VAL A 695 32.52 3.16 12.68
N PRO A 696 32.96 2.04 12.09
CA PRO A 696 32.99 1.89 10.64
C PRO A 696 31.60 2.12 10.06
N SER A 697 31.43 3.15 9.25
CA SER A 697 30.12 3.53 8.76
C SER A 697 30.14 4.05 7.33
N LYS A 698 29.01 3.93 6.67
CA LYS A 698 28.77 4.40 5.31
C LYS A 698 27.40 5.08 5.22
N LEU A 699 27.34 6.16 4.44
CA LEU A 699 26.11 6.89 4.16
C LEU A 699 25.83 6.85 2.65
N VAL A 700 24.61 6.52 2.26
CA VAL A 700 24.15 6.60 0.86
C VAL A 700 22.84 7.41 0.84
N ILE A 701 22.90 8.57 0.21
CA ILE A 701 21.75 9.50 0.08
C ILE A 701 21.29 9.52 -1.37
N PHE A 702 19.97 9.42 -1.55
CA PHE A 702 19.32 9.50 -2.86
C PHE A 702 18.56 10.84 -2.98
N PRO A 703 19.08 11.83 -3.72
CA PRO A 703 18.50 13.19 -3.76
C PRO A 703 17.07 13.27 -4.28
N GLU A 704 16.67 12.35 -5.15
CA GLU A 704 15.37 12.37 -5.84
C GLU A 704 14.43 11.24 -5.41
N GLU A 705 14.75 10.52 -4.35
CA GLU A 705 13.91 9.45 -3.80
C GLU A 705 13.26 9.88 -2.50
N ASN A 706 12.11 9.29 -2.22
CA ASN A 706 11.35 9.49 -1.00
C ASN A 706 11.69 8.42 0.06
N HIS A 707 10.71 8.03 0.87
CA HIS A 707 10.85 6.95 1.85
C HIS A 707 11.17 5.59 1.21
N TRP A 708 10.91 5.44 -0.08
CA TRP A 708 11.17 4.25 -0.90
C TRP A 708 12.15 4.56 -2.03
N ILE A 709 13.15 3.69 -2.25
CA ILE A 709 14.04 3.80 -3.38
C ILE A 709 13.48 2.95 -4.52
N ILE A 710 12.82 3.60 -5.48
CA ILE A 710 12.01 2.92 -6.50
C ILE A 710 12.43 3.16 -7.94
N ARG A 711 13.18 4.22 -8.24
CA ARG A 711 13.71 4.42 -9.59
C ARG A 711 14.67 3.28 -9.94
N PRO A 712 14.60 2.67 -11.14
CA PRO A 712 15.31 1.41 -11.43
C PRO A 712 16.80 1.43 -11.14
N GLN A 713 17.52 2.46 -11.59
CA GLN A 713 18.97 2.54 -11.36
C GLN A 713 19.31 2.86 -9.90
N ASN A 714 18.49 3.65 -9.20
CA ASN A 714 18.66 3.91 -7.78
C ASN A 714 18.41 2.63 -6.96
N SER A 715 17.35 1.89 -7.30
CA SER A 715 17.06 0.59 -6.68
C SER A 715 18.21 -0.40 -6.90
N LEU A 716 18.77 -0.45 -8.11
CA LEU A 716 19.93 -1.29 -8.41
C LEU A 716 21.16 -0.89 -7.59
N LEU A 717 21.45 0.42 -7.50
CA LEU A 717 22.55 0.93 -6.67
C LEU A 717 22.32 0.58 -5.19
N TRP A 718 21.11 0.77 -4.67
CA TRP A 718 20.77 0.42 -3.30
C TRP A 718 21.08 -1.05 -3.00
N HIS A 719 20.65 -1.97 -3.86
CA HIS A 719 20.92 -3.40 -3.69
C HIS A 719 22.44 -3.71 -3.75
N LYS A 720 23.19 -3.10 -4.67
CA LYS A 720 24.63 -3.30 -4.77
C LYS A 720 25.37 -2.84 -3.51
N GLU A 721 25.00 -1.69 -2.97
CA GLU A 721 25.58 -1.17 -1.73
C GLU A 721 25.18 -2.03 -0.51
N PHE A 722 23.90 -2.49 -0.46
CA PHE A 722 23.38 -3.37 0.58
C PHE A 722 24.15 -4.67 0.66
N TYR A 723 24.29 -5.40 -0.47
CA TYR A 723 25.03 -6.67 -0.48
C TYR A 723 26.53 -6.48 -0.35
N SER A 724 27.13 -5.46 -0.93
CA SER A 724 28.55 -5.14 -0.72
C SER A 724 28.88 -4.91 0.74
N TRP A 725 27.97 -4.27 1.51
CA TRP A 725 28.16 -4.07 2.94
C TRP A 725 28.04 -5.38 3.73
N LEU A 726 27.01 -6.15 3.45
CA LEU A 726 26.82 -7.47 4.08
C LEU A 726 27.99 -8.42 3.79
N ASP A 727 28.44 -8.50 2.53
CA ASP A 727 29.54 -9.38 2.13
C ASP A 727 30.86 -8.97 2.81
N LYS A 728 31.08 -7.68 2.97
CA LYS A 728 32.29 -7.17 3.66
C LYS A 728 32.37 -7.59 5.12
N TRP A 729 31.24 -7.67 5.82
CA TRP A 729 31.24 -7.87 7.27
C TRP A 729 30.75 -9.25 7.72
N CYS A 730 30.02 -9.95 6.85
CA CYS A 730 29.39 -11.23 7.18
C CYS A 730 29.89 -12.43 6.34
N LYS A 731 30.67 -12.21 5.27
CA LYS A 731 31.30 -13.28 4.47
C LYS A 731 32.82 -13.33 4.53
#